data_e6baaf0953d98cc0eee06c4db3c6dd6c
#
_entry.id   e6baaf0953d98cc0eee06c4db3c6dd6c
#
_cell.length_a   1.000
_cell.length_b   1.000
_cell.length_c   1.000
_cell.angle_alpha   90.00
_cell.angle_beta   90.00
_cell.angle_gamma   90.00
#
_symmetry.space_group_name_H-M   'P 1'
#
loop_
_entity.id
_entity.type
_entity.pdbx_description
1 polymer ?
#
loop_
_entity_poly.entity_id
_entity_poly.type
_entity_poly.pdbx_seq_one_letter_code
_entity_poly.pdbx_strand_id
1 'polypeptide(L)'
;MRRFITLTFATIICSAWNGRVVAQGNSAPSKKSSILPLTTREAKPGLRWWWLGSAVDKENLSWCLGEYAKAGVGAVEITPIYGVQGNDASDISYLSPKWMEMLRHVEAENKRLDIETGMATGTGWPFGGPWVPIEEAACKAFVVDTLVASVVKPESINFNIPDKERKFAKLKLLKSYPKDNGMQRVIALYESRTRQMVKRAAPGGEGYVVNHFDSIAVAHYLEHIEKAFEQTGTPYPHTFFNDSYEVYGANWTPTLFDEFAKRRGYRLEDKLDMFVDGDPQVVSDYRETLADMVLNNFTRQWTAWAHKHGAITRNQAHGSPANLIDCYSAVDIPEIEGFGLTDFGIRGLRKDEGYTRPNYSDLSMLKYAPSAAHVTGKKYTSSETFTWLTEHFRTSLSQMKPDLDLMFCAGVNHMFFHGTTYSPKDDPWPGWRFYASVDMSPNNSIWRDAPELMSYITRCQTYLQWGQPDNDFLVYLPVRDMWRNNTKNWLMMFDIHSMDKKAPDFISTILDIDKAGFDCDYISDNLLLSTDYAGGCLCTAAGTRYKGIIIPEGCVMPKDVEEHVKALGNKGAKVIYGHDKGDMERAANPEPMKSRHGLKIIRRSNDYGHHYFIANLTDHDVKASVPLAVTEKYGMWYNPMTNIYTKARLDAGELELNLRSGESRILVCANTEDIYPEGIAEERSSEGTGEIDITNGKWTLSFIEEQPKVGQAYKLDKLQTWETLGDSAAVTMGTGVYETEVKLSRDDARKHWTIDLGDVRESARVYINNVYIGCAWAVPFVLDCKDALKKGKNTIRIEVTNLPANRIADLDRKGVKWRKMKEINVVDINYKKTTYADWKPVESGIRKVVLVGN
;
A
#
# COMPACT_ATOMS: atom_id res chain seq x y z
N MET A 1 -70.68 4.47 13.77
CA MET A 1 -71.00 3.67 12.54
C MET A 1 -69.72 3.42 11.76
N ARG A 2 -69.30 2.17 11.70
CA ARG A 2 -68.11 1.71 10.94
C ARG A 2 -68.49 1.68 9.45
N ARG A 3 -67.59 2.13 8.57
CA ARG A 3 -67.56 1.71 7.15
C ARG A 3 -66.13 1.36 6.77
N PHE A 4 -65.92 0.08 6.45
CA PHE A 4 -64.78 -0.50 5.80
C PHE A 4 -64.71 -0.05 4.34
N ILE A 5 -63.54 0.35 3.85
CA ILE A 5 -63.25 0.46 2.40
C ILE A 5 -62.13 -0.55 2.09
N THR A 6 -62.54 -1.54 1.27
CA THR A 6 -61.67 -2.57 0.71
C THR A 6 -60.92 -1.97 -0.50
N LEU A 7 -59.60 -1.91 -0.46
CA LEU A 7 -58.79 -1.60 -1.64
C LEU A 7 -58.32 -2.90 -2.30
N THR A 8 -58.71 -3.08 -3.55
CA THR A 8 -58.32 -4.16 -4.44
C THR A 8 -56.93 -3.86 -5.01
N PHE A 9 -55.98 -4.71 -4.76
CA PHE A 9 -54.66 -4.67 -5.41
C PHE A 9 -54.74 -5.32 -6.80
N ALA A 10 -54.45 -4.56 -7.83
CA ALA A 10 -54.23 -5.08 -9.18
C ALA A 10 -52.74 -5.48 -9.29
N THR A 11 -52.51 -6.76 -9.49
CA THR A 11 -51.17 -7.34 -9.71
C THR A 11 -50.77 -7.18 -11.17
N ILE A 12 -49.84 -6.29 -11.46
CA ILE A 12 -49.14 -6.23 -12.75
C ILE A 12 -47.98 -7.20 -12.70
N ILE A 13 -48.09 -8.27 -13.51
CA ILE A 13 -47.00 -9.24 -13.74
C ILE A 13 -46.04 -8.62 -14.74
N CYS A 14 -44.94 -8.05 -14.27
CA CYS A 14 -43.75 -7.83 -15.05
C CYS A 14 -42.87 -9.09 -15.01
N SER A 15 -42.79 -9.78 -16.13
CA SER A 15 -41.87 -10.89 -16.35
C SER A 15 -40.45 -10.33 -16.48
N ALA A 16 -39.74 -10.21 -15.32
CA ALA A 16 -38.30 -9.98 -15.30
C ALA A 16 -37.61 -11.34 -15.40
N TRP A 17 -36.77 -11.48 -16.37
CA TRP A 17 -35.80 -12.58 -16.46
C TRP A 17 -34.80 -12.45 -15.31
N ASN A 18 -35.09 -13.10 -14.20
CA ASN A 18 -34.14 -13.33 -13.14
C ASN A 18 -33.26 -14.52 -13.51
N GLY A 19 -32.06 -14.23 -14.02
CA GLY A 19 -30.96 -15.17 -13.94
C GLY A 19 -30.71 -15.44 -12.45
N ARG A 20 -31.30 -16.51 -11.93
CA ARG A 20 -30.94 -17.03 -10.60
C ARG A 20 -29.46 -17.39 -10.63
N VAL A 21 -28.64 -16.57 -9.98
CA VAL A 21 -27.43 -17.05 -9.34
C VAL A 21 -27.92 -18.13 -8.37
N VAL A 22 -27.73 -19.40 -8.74
CA VAL A 22 -27.99 -20.50 -7.85
C VAL A 22 -27.01 -20.37 -6.73
N ALA A 23 -27.45 -19.83 -5.60
CA ALA A 23 -26.73 -19.92 -4.37
C ALA A 23 -26.35 -21.39 -4.15
N GLN A 24 -25.09 -21.63 -3.96
CA GLN A 24 -24.47 -22.89 -3.63
C GLN A 24 -25.34 -23.68 -2.67
N GLY A 25 -25.45 -24.99 -2.91
CA GLY A 25 -26.01 -25.92 -1.95
C GLY A 25 -25.29 -25.75 -0.62
N ASN A 26 -25.97 -25.16 0.33
CA ASN A 26 -25.52 -25.02 1.70
C ASN A 26 -25.43 -26.44 2.31
N SER A 27 -24.21 -26.95 2.44
CA SER A 27 -23.88 -27.54 3.73
C SER A 27 -24.14 -26.41 4.73
N ALA A 28 -25.02 -26.58 5.70
CA ALA A 28 -25.34 -25.60 6.72
C ALA A 28 -24.01 -25.00 7.21
N PRO A 29 -23.86 -23.67 7.27
CA PRO A 29 -22.61 -23.08 7.68
C PRO A 29 -22.28 -23.63 9.07
N SER A 30 -21.15 -24.33 9.19
CA SER A 30 -20.63 -24.75 10.49
C SER A 30 -20.63 -23.52 11.37
N LYS A 31 -21.17 -23.58 12.57
CA LYS A 31 -21.14 -22.45 13.52
C LYS A 31 -19.69 -22.03 13.65
N LYS A 32 -19.38 -20.79 13.25
CA LYS A 32 -18.07 -20.19 13.46
C LYS A 32 -17.81 -20.14 14.97
N SER A 33 -16.60 -20.45 15.39
CA SER A 33 -16.21 -20.27 16.79
C SER A 33 -16.53 -18.83 17.24
N SER A 34 -17.10 -18.68 18.42
CA SER A 34 -17.44 -17.37 18.99
C SER A 34 -16.21 -16.51 19.28
N ILE A 35 -15.01 -17.11 19.35
CA ILE A 35 -13.75 -16.42 19.65
C ILE A 35 -13.00 -15.93 18.40
N LEU A 36 -13.42 -16.34 17.20
CA LEU A 36 -12.79 -15.87 15.95
C LEU A 36 -13.22 -14.45 15.59
N PRO A 37 -12.35 -13.64 14.96
CA PRO A 37 -12.66 -12.27 14.66
C PRO A 37 -13.83 -12.12 13.67
N LEU A 38 -14.64 -11.09 13.89
CA LEU A 38 -15.70 -10.72 12.96
C LEU A 38 -15.15 -9.79 11.88
N THR A 39 -15.57 -10.01 10.65
CA THR A 39 -15.22 -9.11 9.53
C THR A 39 -15.96 -7.78 9.68
N THR A 40 -15.22 -6.68 9.64
CA THR A 40 -15.76 -5.31 9.65
C THR A 40 -15.59 -4.66 8.28
N ARG A 41 -16.20 -3.47 8.07
CA ARG A 41 -16.00 -2.68 6.85
C ARG A 41 -14.51 -2.33 6.65
N GLU A 42 -13.82 -1.96 7.72
CA GLU A 42 -12.41 -1.55 7.71
C GLU A 42 -11.45 -2.70 7.34
N ALA A 43 -11.93 -3.95 7.33
CA ALA A 43 -11.18 -5.08 6.79
C ALA A 43 -11.29 -5.22 5.27
N LYS A 44 -12.24 -4.53 4.62
CA LYS A 44 -12.33 -4.48 3.16
C LYS A 44 -11.27 -3.52 2.61
N PRO A 45 -10.69 -3.78 1.41
CA PRO A 45 -9.72 -2.87 0.81
C PRO A 45 -10.33 -1.54 0.39
N GLY A 46 -9.48 -0.49 0.39
CA GLY A 46 -9.82 0.82 -0.13
C GLY A 46 -9.29 1.05 -1.55
N LEU A 47 -9.85 2.04 -2.24
CA LEU A 47 -9.39 2.51 -3.54
C LEU A 47 -9.07 4.00 -3.47
N ARG A 48 -7.87 4.43 -3.90
CA ARG A 48 -7.62 5.82 -4.29
C ARG A 48 -8.38 6.08 -5.57
N TRP A 49 -9.23 7.12 -5.56
CA TRP A 49 -10.16 7.40 -6.66
C TRP A 49 -9.83 8.73 -7.32
N TRP A 50 -9.16 8.62 -8.47
CA TRP A 50 -8.70 9.77 -9.23
C TRP A 50 -9.85 10.47 -9.95
N TRP A 51 -10.09 11.74 -9.62
CA TRP A 51 -11.06 12.60 -10.28
C TRP A 51 -10.33 13.52 -11.25
N LEU A 52 -10.19 13.09 -12.51
CA LEU A 52 -9.53 13.86 -13.57
C LEU A 52 -10.38 15.10 -13.96
N GLY A 53 -9.82 16.31 -13.74
CA GLY A 53 -10.52 17.57 -13.93
C GLY A 53 -11.71 17.76 -12.99
N SER A 54 -11.92 16.81 -12.06
CA SER A 54 -13.18 16.67 -11.34
C SER A 54 -14.40 16.69 -12.27
N ALA A 55 -14.22 16.25 -13.53
CA ALA A 55 -15.26 16.20 -14.56
C ALA A 55 -16.19 15.00 -14.32
N VAL A 56 -16.92 15.06 -13.20
CA VAL A 56 -17.77 13.98 -12.69
C VAL A 56 -19.25 14.39 -12.71
N ASP A 57 -20.13 13.40 -12.77
CA ASP A 57 -21.57 13.58 -12.65
C ASP A 57 -22.20 12.52 -11.74
N LYS A 58 -23.39 12.80 -11.22
CA LYS A 58 -24.07 11.97 -10.23
C LYS A 58 -24.38 10.56 -10.73
N GLU A 59 -24.78 10.40 -11.97
CA GLU A 59 -25.16 9.10 -12.55
C GLU A 59 -23.94 8.17 -12.60
N ASN A 60 -22.84 8.66 -13.18
CA ASN A 60 -21.62 7.90 -13.31
C ASN A 60 -20.90 7.69 -11.95
N LEU A 61 -20.97 8.66 -11.02
CA LEU A 61 -20.51 8.47 -9.65
C LEU A 61 -21.24 7.33 -8.96
N SER A 62 -22.60 7.31 -9.03
CA SER A 62 -23.40 6.22 -8.45
C SER A 62 -23.11 4.88 -9.11
N TRP A 63 -22.89 4.84 -10.42
CA TRP A 63 -22.50 3.62 -11.14
C TRP A 63 -21.14 3.09 -10.68
N CYS A 64 -20.09 3.93 -10.64
CA CYS A 64 -18.76 3.54 -10.18
C CYS A 64 -18.82 2.95 -8.76
N LEU A 65 -19.46 3.66 -7.83
CA LEU A 65 -19.59 3.22 -6.43
C LEU A 65 -20.36 1.92 -6.31
N GLY A 66 -21.40 1.74 -7.14
CA GLY A 66 -22.15 0.48 -7.23
C GLY A 66 -21.27 -0.70 -7.67
N GLU A 67 -20.41 -0.49 -8.66
CA GLU A 67 -19.45 -1.53 -9.12
C GLU A 67 -18.38 -1.82 -8.04
N TYR A 68 -17.88 -0.79 -7.35
CA TYR A 68 -16.90 -0.95 -6.27
C TYR A 68 -17.50 -1.74 -5.09
N ALA A 69 -18.73 -1.40 -4.67
CA ALA A 69 -19.44 -2.13 -3.61
C ALA A 69 -19.63 -3.62 -3.95
N LYS A 70 -20.05 -3.92 -5.21
CA LYS A 70 -20.21 -5.30 -5.69
C LYS A 70 -18.90 -6.08 -5.68
N ALA A 71 -17.78 -5.43 -5.95
CA ALA A 71 -16.47 -6.04 -5.92
C ALA A 71 -15.95 -6.28 -4.49
N GLY A 72 -16.53 -5.66 -3.46
CA GLY A 72 -16.13 -5.83 -2.06
C GLY A 72 -15.22 -4.70 -1.54
N VAL A 73 -15.19 -3.55 -2.18
CA VAL A 73 -14.48 -2.35 -1.70
C VAL A 73 -15.17 -1.77 -0.47
N GLY A 74 -14.39 -1.38 0.54
CA GLY A 74 -14.87 -0.81 1.81
C GLY A 74 -14.63 0.70 1.97
N ALA A 75 -13.74 1.28 1.17
CA ALA A 75 -13.42 2.71 1.23
C ALA A 75 -13.06 3.27 -0.15
N VAL A 76 -13.34 4.54 -0.39
CA VAL A 76 -12.81 5.31 -1.51
C VAL A 76 -12.13 6.59 -1.01
N GLU A 77 -11.00 6.95 -1.61
CA GLU A 77 -10.29 8.20 -1.35
C GLU A 77 -10.35 9.08 -2.59
N ILE A 78 -11.14 10.15 -2.53
CA ILE A 78 -11.27 11.10 -3.63
C ILE A 78 -9.98 11.91 -3.75
N THR A 79 -9.29 11.80 -4.89
CA THR A 79 -8.09 12.59 -5.20
C THR A 79 -8.32 13.38 -6.49
N PRO A 80 -8.66 14.68 -6.39
CA PRO A 80 -8.82 15.54 -7.56
C PRO A 80 -7.46 15.83 -8.20
N ILE A 81 -7.37 15.66 -9.52
CA ILE A 81 -6.17 15.93 -10.32
C ILE A 81 -6.51 16.62 -11.63
N TYR A 82 -5.49 16.92 -12.44
CA TYR A 82 -5.61 17.54 -13.76
C TYR A 82 -6.69 16.89 -14.64
N GLY A 83 -7.18 17.65 -15.64
CA GLY A 83 -8.28 17.23 -16.52
C GLY A 83 -7.89 16.24 -17.62
N VAL A 84 -8.90 15.70 -18.29
CA VAL A 84 -8.81 14.80 -19.44
C VAL A 84 -8.58 15.60 -20.71
N GLN A 85 -7.71 15.12 -21.60
CA GLN A 85 -7.46 15.78 -22.88
C GLN A 85 -8.76 15.93 -23.71
N GLY A 86 -9.05 17.16 -24.09
CA GLY A 86 -10.22 17.49 -24.91
C GLY A 86 -11.56 17.48 -24.18
N ASN A 87 -11.54 17.44 -22.83
CA ASN A 87 -12.75 17.47 -21.99
C ASN A 87 -12.79 18.67 -21.04
N ASP A 88 -11.96 19.68 -21.26
CA ASP A 88 -11.80 20.82 -20.33
C ASP A 88 -13.12 21.58 -20.07
N ALA A 89 -14.09 21.51 -20.99
CA ALA A 89 -15.41 22.14 -20.82
C ALA A 89 -16.27 21.49 -19.72
N SER A 90 -15.95 20.25 -19.34
CA SER A 90 -16.66 19.51 -18.29
C SER A 90 -15.94 19.60 -16.94
N ASP A 91 -14.76 20.21 -16.89
CA ASP A 91 -13.98 20.35 -15.67
C ASP A 91 -14.78 21.12 -14.60
N ILE A 92 -14.69 20.66 -13.35
CA ILE A 92 -15.32 21.31 -12.20
C ILE A 92 -14.22 21.86 -11.30
N SER A 93 -14.24 23.19 -11.08
CA SER A 93 -13.27 23.85 -10.22
C SER A 93 -13.33 23.31 -8.78
N TYR A 94 -12.18 22.94 -8.22
CA TYR A 94 -12.05 22.40 -6.87
C TYR A 94 -12.67 23.32 -5.82
N LEU A 95 -13.37 22.75 -4.86
CA LEU A 95 -14.12 23.42 -3.78
C LEU A 95 -15.23 24.38 -4.25
N SER A 96 -15.51 24.49 -5.55
CA SER A 96 -16.67 25.25 -6.03
C SER A 96 -17.99 24.65 -5.49
N PRO A 97 -19.10 25.41 -5.44
CA PRO A 97 -20.40 24.88 -5.04
C PRO A 97 -20.82 23.61 -5.80
N LYS A 98 -20.45 23.51 -7.09
CA LYS A 98 -20.70 22.34 -7.93
C LYS A 98 -19.84 21.15 -7.51
N TRP A 99 -18.57 21.38 -7.20
CA TRP A 99 -17.68 20.35 -6.70
C TRP A 99 -18.19 19.79 -5.36
N MET A 100 -18.56 20.67 -4.45
CA MET A 100 -19.12 20.29 -3.14
C MET A 100 -20.48 19.58 -3.26
N GLU A 101 -21.26 19.87 -4.30
CA GLU A 101 -22.48 19.11 -4.64
C GLU A 101 -22.14 17.65 -5.03
N MET A 102 -21.07 17.44 -5.80
CA MET A 102 -20.63 16.08 -6.19
C MET A 102 -20.10 15.30 -4.98
N LEU A 103 -19.32 15.94 -4.12
CA LEU A 103 -18.86 15.32 -2.85
C LEU A 103 -20.04 14.90 -1.98
N ARG A 104 -21.03 15.76 -1.82
CA ARG A 104 -22.26 15.45 -1.04
C ARG A 104 -23.03 14.27 -1.64
N HIS A 105 -23.05 14.15 -2.96
CA HIS A 105 -23.65 13.00 -3.62
C HIS A 105 -22.90 11.71 -3.31
N VAL A 106 -21.56 11.74 -3.36
CA VAL A 106 -20.72 10.58 -2.99
C VAL A 106 -20.94 10.19 -1.54
N GLU A 107 -20.99 11.14 -0.60
CA GLU A 107 -21.27 10.87 0.82
C GLU A 107 -22.61 10.13 1.01
N ALA A 108 -23.65 10.58 0.29
CA ALA A 108 -24.96 9.95 0.36
C ALA A 108 -24.97 8.52 -0.21
N GLU A 109 -24.30 8.31 -1.36
CA GLU A 109 -24.18 6.99 -1.99
C GLU A 109 -23.32 6.04 -1.16
N ASN A 110 -22.20 6.50 -0.64
CA ASN A 110 -21.30 5.70 0.18
C ASN A 110 -21.97 5.24 1.47
N LYS A 111 -22.74 6.12 2.11
CA LYS A 111 -23.56 5.74 3.27
C LYS A 111 -24.57 4.65 2.92
N ARG A 112 -25.19 4.70 1.74
CA ARG A 112 -26.13 3.67 1.26
C ARG A 112 -25.44 2.33 0.95
N LEU A 113 -24.19 2.37 0.49
CA LEU A 113 -23.43 1.21 0.02
C LEU A 113 -22.49 0.62 1.10
N ASP A 114 -22.43 1.20 2.30
CA ASP A 114 -21.50 0.84 3.37
C ASP A 114 -20.03 0.97 2.92
N ILE A 115 -19.71 2.07 2.23
CA ILE A 115 -18.37 2.46 1.81
C ILE A 115 -17.93 3.67 2.64
N GLU A 116 -16.68 3.72 3.08
CA GLU A 116 -16.10 4.89 3.72
C GLU A 116 -15.69 5.94 2.68
N THR A 117 -15.97 7.21 2.99
CA THR A 117 -15.46 8.33 2.19
C THR A 117 -14.20 8.90 2.82
N GLY A 118 -13.11 8.90 2.07
CA GLY A 118 -11.91 9.70 2.32
C GLY A 118 -11.67 10.69 1.19
N MET A 119 -10.84 11.69 1.43
CA MET A 119 -10.38 12.60 0.39
C MET A 119 -8.98 13.14 0.67
N ALA A 120 -8.21 13.44 -0.38
CA ALA A 120 -6.97 14.19 -0.27
C ALA A 120 -7.24 15.60 0.28
N THR A 121 -6.36 16.11 1.14
CA THR A 121 -6.48 17.48 1.69
C THR A 121 -5.92 18.51 0.70
N GLY A 122 -6.51 18.55 -0.49
CA GLY A 122 -6.08 19.40 -1.59
C GLY A 122 -6.30 18.75 -2.94
N THR A 123 -5.59 19.21 -3.96
CA THR A 123 -5.56 18.62 -5.30
C THR A 123 -4.16 18.15 -5.62
N GLY A 124 -3.99 16.96 -6.21
CA GLY A 124 -2.66 16.39 -6.38
C GLY A 124 -1.88 16.39 -5.06
N TRP A 125 -0.60 16.75 -5.11
CA TRP A 125 0.30 16.85 -3.93
C TRP A 125 1.53 17.72 -4.20
N PRO A 126 2.27 18.21 -3.17
CA PRO A 126 1.88 18.35 -1.76
C PRO A 126 0.86 19.48 -1.55
N PHE A 127 0.49 19.79 -0.29
CA PHE A 127 -0.46 20.84 0.07
C PHE A 127 -0.10 22.18 -0.58
N GLY A 128 -1.08 22.79 -1.22
CA GLY A 128 -0.94 24.06 -1.92
C GLY A 128 -2.16 24.38 -2.77
N GLY A 129 -2.15 25.55 -3.40
CA GLY A 129 -3.27 25.97 -4.22
C GLY A 129 -3.23 27.46 -4.58
N PRO A 130 -4.20 27.97 -5.33
CA PRO A 130 -4.24 29.36 -5.78
C PRO A 130 -4.46 30.38 -4.65
N TRP A 131 -4.93 29.90 -3.49
CA TRP A 131 -5.12 30.73 -2.29
C TRP A 131 -3.87 30.81 -1.41
N VAL A 132 -2.75 30.19 -1.81
CA VAL A 132 -1.45 30.33 -1.15
C VAL A 132 -0.68 31.48 -1.79
N PRO A 133 -0.59 32.65 -1.12
CA PRO A 133 0.21 33.76 -1.64
C PRO A 133 1.71 33.41 -1.60
N ILE A 134 2.52 34.12 -2.40
CA ILE A 134 3.96 33.84 -2.48
C ILE A 134 4.68 34.00 -1.13
N GLU A 135 4.17 34.86 -0.26
CA GLU A 135 4.67 35.10 1.09
C GLU A 135 4.51 33.91 2.03
N GLU A 136 3.49 33.07 1.79
CA GLU A 136 3.18 31.85 2.55
C GLU A 136 3.64 30.58 1.82
N ALA A 137 4.24 30.73 0.63
CA ALA A 137 4.73 29.61 -0.16
C ALA A 137 6.05 29.05 0.39
N ALA A 138 6.31 27.78 0.03
CA ALA A 138 7.52 27.05 0.42
C ALA A 138 8.80 27.89 0.25
N CYS A 139 9.54 28.01 1.33
CA CYS A 139 10.61 28.95 1.52
C CYS A 139 11.98 28.26 1.58
N LYS A 140 13.01 28.94 1.12
CA LYS A 140 14.39 28.48 1.20
C LYS A 140 15.33 29.60 1.60
N ALA A 141 16.46 29.25 2.19
CA ALA A 141 17.59 30.15 2.40
C ALA A 141 18.81 29.69 1.59
N PHE A 142 19.65 30.68 1.26
CA PHE A 142 20.98 30.47 0.69
C PHE A 142 21.94 31.54 1.17
N VAL A 143 23.24 31.29 1.04
CA VAL A 143 24.26 32.26 1.40
C VAL A 143 25.05 32.69 0.19
N VAL A 144 25.54 33.94 0.27
CA VAL A 144 26.66 34.47 -0.54
C VAL A 144 27.80 34.70 0.42
N ASP A 145 28.90 34.01 0.20
CA ASP A 145 30.10 34.03 1.02
C ASP A 145 31.25 34.65 0.22
N THR A 146 31.88 35.69 0.73
CA THR A 146 32.92 36.39 0.02
C THR A 146 34.03 36.82 0.95
N LEU A 147 35.23 36.95 0.39
CA LEU A 147 36.42 37.49 1.08
C LEU A 147 36.76 38.88 0.51
N VAL A 148 36.83 39.87 1.37
CA VAL A 148 37.14 41.29 1.00
C VAL A 148 38.18 41.88 1.93
N ALA A 149 38.78 42.98 1.54
CA ALA A 149 39.69 43.70 2.43
C ALA A 149 38.94 44.22 3.66
N SER A 150 39.57 44.22 4.84
CA SER A 150 38.96 44.60 6.12
C SER A 150 38.45 46.04 6.16
N VAL A 151 38.93 46.91 5.25
CA VAL A 151 38.47 48.30 5.10
C VAL A 151 37.12 48.43 4.40
N VAL A 152 36.66 47.37 3.71
CA VAL A 152 35.38 47.36 3.02
C VAL A 152 34.27 47.16 4.04
N LYS A 153 33.30 48.05 4.10
CA LYS A 153 32.11 47.88 4.97
C LYS A 153 31.20 46.80 4.39
N PRO A 154 30.80 45.78 5.17
CA PRO A 154 29.95 44.68 4.69
C PRO A 154 28.70 45.18 3.97
N GLU A 155 28.05 46.23 4.46
CA GLU A 155 26.82 46.82 3.92
C GLU A 155 27.02 47.49 2.54
N SER A 156 28.27 47.79 2.16
CA SER A 156 28.59 48.37 0.85
C SER A 156 28.87 47.37 -0.25
N ILE A 157 28.87 46.07 0.09
CA ILE A 157 29.17 45.00 -0.85
C ILE A 157 27.95 44.73 -1.75
N ASN A 158 28.15 44.82 -3.06
CA ASN A 158 27.16 44.36 -4.03
C ASN A 158 27.31 42.85 -4.22
N PHE A 159 26.52 42.09 -3.46
CA PHE A 159 26.59 40.65 -3.51
C PHE A 159 26.08 40.10 -4.84
N ASN A 160 26.78 39.11 -5.41
CA ASN A 160 26.37 38.43 -6.62
C ASN A 160 25.27 37.39 -6.32
N ILE A 161 24.03 37.85 -6.27
CA ILE A 161 22.87 37.01 -6.07
C ILE A 161 22.57 36.25 -7.38
N PRO A 162 22.37 34.89 -7.34
CA PRO A 162 21.99 34.12 -8.52
C PRO A 162 20.74 34.69 -9.21
N ASP A 163 20.77 34.86 -10.53
CA ASP A 163 19.69 35.52 -11.29
C ASP A 163 18.31 34.96 -11.02
N LYS A 164 18.21 33.63 -10.89
CA LYS A 164 16.94 32.92 -10.55
C LYS A 164 16.39 33.29 -9.16
N GLU A 165 17.22 33.78 -8.24
CA GLU A 165 16.82 34.15 -6.88
C GLU A 165 16.57 35.67 -6.73
N ARG A 166 17.15 36.49 -7.60
CA ARG A 166 17.20 37.94 -7.47
C ARG A 166 15.85 38.62 -7.22
N LYS A 167 14.78 38.11 -7.83
CA LYS A 167 13.42 38.64 -7.67
C LYS A 167 12.87 38.49 -6.26
N PHE A 168 13.20 37.38 -5.56
CA PHE A 168 12.61 37.00 -4.28
C PHE A 168 13.60 37.01 -3.12
N ALA A 169 14.89 37.23 -3.39
CA ALA A 169 15.91 37.26 -2.37
C ALA A 169 15.72 38.45 -1.42
N LYS A 170 15.64 38.17 -0.13
CA LYS A 170 15.58 39.15 0.96
C LYS A 170 16.74 38.88 1.91
N LEU A 171 17.62 39.87 2.12
CA LEU A 171 18.71 39.76 3.08
C LEU A 171 18.15 39.61 4.49
N LYS A 172 18.53 38.55 5.18
CA LYS A 172 18.09 38.24 6.56
C LYS A 172 19.19 38.43 7.57
N LEU A 173 20.45 38.16 7.19
CA LEU A 173 21.57 38.27 8.10
C LEU A 173 22.85 38.62 7.31
N LEU A 174 23.62 39.52 7.83
CA LEU A 174 24.93 39.91 7.32
C LEU A 174 25.93 39.85 8.48
N LYS A 175 26.95 39.03 8.35
CA LYS A 175 28.03 38.88 9.35
C LYS A 175 29.39 39.00 8.68
N SER A 176 30.35 39.59 9.40
CA SER A 176 31.74 39.64 8.99
C SER A 176 32.65 38.98 10.05
N TYR A 177 33.65 38.31 9.56
CA TYR A 177 34.60 37.55 10.37
C TYR A 177 36.00 37.95 9.95
N PRO A 178 36.81 38.55 10.84
CA PRO A 178 38.21 38.90 10.59
C PRO A 178 39.01 37.66 10.14
N LYS A 179 39.87 37.87 9.17
CA LYS A 179 40.85 36.90 8.68
C LYS A 179 42.23 37.52 8.70
N ASP A 180 43.26 36.69 8.51
CA ASP A 180 44.65 37.16 8.46
C ASP A 180 44.89 38.08 7.23
N ASN A 181 46.01 38.79 7.23
CA ASN A 181 46.46 39.64 6.14
C ASN A 181 45.51 40.80 5.76
N GLY A 182 44.80 41.38 6.72
CA GLY A 182 43.91 42.52 6.47
C GLY A 182 42.67 42.20 5.63
N MET A 183 42.24 40.95 5.65
CA MET A 183 41.02 40.49 4.99
C MET A 183 39.91 40.19 6.00
N GLN A 184 38.68 40.19 5.54
CA GLN A 184 37.52 39.70 6.28
C GLN A 184 36.65 38.81 5.38
N ARG A 185 36.10 37.79 5.94
CA ARG A 185 35.06 36.97 5.31
C ARG A 185 33.71 37.59 5.63
N VAL A 186 32.89 37.81 4.60
CA VAL A 186 31.54 38.37 4.76
C VAL A 186 30.52 37.35 4.26
N ILE A 187 29.63 36.97 5.14
CA ILE A 187 28.55 35.99 4.84
C ILE A 187 27.23 36.75 4.86
N ALA A 188 26.53 36.72 3.73
CA ALA A 188 25.20 37.29 3.56
C ALA A 188 24.20 36.11 3.38
N LEU A 189 23.28 35.92 4.35
CA LEU A 189 22.21 34.94 4.28
C LEU A 189 20.94 35.56 3.75
N TYR A 190 20.41 34.99 2.69
CA TYR A 190 19.19 35.41 2.02
C TYR A 190 18.07 34.40 2.17
N GLU A 191 16.87 34.90 2.45
CA GLU A 191 15.61 34.16 2.27
C GLU A 191 15.16 34.32 0.82
N SER A 192 14.60 33.24 0.26
CA SER A 192 13.95 33.21 -1.06
C SER A 192 12.80 32.21 -1.07
N ARG A 193 12.18 32.00 -2.22
CA ARG A 193 11.06 31.06 -2.41
C ARG A 193 11.46 29.91 -3.33
N THR A 194 10.98 28.71 -3.05
CA THR A 194 11.20 27.55 -3.95
C THR A 194 10.42 27.71 -5.25
N ARG A 195 9.27 28.37 -5.19
CA ARG A 195 8.30 28.52 -6.28
C ARG A 195 7.77 27.18 -6.80
N GLN A 196 7.85 26.17 -5.97
CA GLN A 196 7.26 24.87 -6.29
C GLN A 196 5.75 25.03 -6.40
N MET A 197 5.20 24.48 -7.49
CA MET A 197 3.76 24.38 -7.71
C MET A 197 3.26 23.02 -7.27
N VAL A 198 2.00 22.95 -6.90
CA VAL A 198 1.29 21.68 -6.65
C VAL A 198 1.43 20.75 -7.86
N LYS A 199 1.83 19.52 -7.63
CA LYS A 199 1.91 18.51 -8.68
C LYS A 199 0.53 17.97 -8.98
N ARG A 200 0.24 17.75 -10.27
CA ARG A 200 -1.02 17.11 -10.69
C ARG A 200 -2.27 17.88 -10.26
N ALA A 201 -2.16 19.17 -9.99
CA ALA A 201 -3.30 19.97 -9.52
C ALA A 201 -4.54 19.83 -10.42
N ALA A 202 -5.70 19.77 -9.79
CA ALA A 202 -7.00 19.84 -10.48
C ALA A 202 -7.32 21.31 -10.87
N PRO A 203 -8.24 21.54 -11.81
CA PRO A 203 -8.77 22.86 -12.10
C PRO A 203 -9.26 23.56 -10.83
N GLY A 204 -8.76 24.77 -10.58
CA GLY A 204 -9.03 25.55 -9.36
C GLY A 204 -8.17 25.16 -8.15
N GLY A 205 -7.22 24.25 -8.33
CA GLY A 205 -6.23 23.86 -7.32
C GLY A 205 -4.79 24.21 -7.68
N GLU A 206 -4.57 24.84 -8.85
CA GLU A 206 -3.22 25.21 -9.31
C GLU A 206 -2.67 26.37 -8.51
N GLY A 207 -1.53 26.18 -7.88
CA GLY A 207 -0.92 27.24 -7.07
C GLY A 207 0.38 26.81 -6.43
N TYR A 208 0.91 27.68 -5.60
CA TYR A 208 2.14 27.42 -4.87
C TYR A 208 1.92 26.38 -3.76
N VAL A 209 2.96 25.58 -3.52
CA VAL A 209 3.06 24.71 -2.35
C VAL A 209 3.21 25.57 -1.10
N VAL A 210 2.41 25.29 -0.06
CA VAL A 210 2.44 26.03 1.22
C VAL A 210 3.74 25.78 1.98
N ASN A 211 4.17 26.76 2.79
CA ASN A 211 5.32 26.57 3.68
C ASN A 211 4.95 25.66 4.86
N HIS A 212 5.35 24.41 4.80
CA HIS A 212 5.05 23.39 5.83
C HIS A 212 5.77 23.64 7.18
N PHE A 213 6.72 24.55 7.23
CA PHE A 213 7.37 24.95 8.48
C PHE A 213 6.61 26.09 9.19
N ASP A 214 5.68 26.75 8.51
CA ASP A 214 4.96 27.93 9.00
C ASP A 214 3.53 27.57 9.44
N SER A 215 3.30 27.58 10.76
CA SER A 215 1.99 27.24 11.32
C SER A 215 0.87 28.18 10.88
N ILE A 216 1.18 29.45 10.59
CA ILE A 216 0.20 30.44 10.14
C ILE A 216 -0.19 30.14 8.69
N ALA A 217 0.78 29.90 7.82
CA ALA A 217 0.53 29.53 6.43
C ALA A 217 -0.29 28.25 6.32
N VAL A 218 0.03 27.23 7.13
CA VAL A 218 -0.75 25.97 7.21
C VAL A 218 -2.16 26.23 7.73
N ALA A 219 -2.35 27.10 8.75
CA ALA A 219 -3.67 27.46 9.25
C ALA A 219 -4.54 28.12 8.19
N HIS A 220 -4.01 29.11 7.45
CA HIS A 220 -4.72 29.78 6.36
C HIS A 220 -5.08 28.82 5.22
N TYR A 221 -4.17 27.87 4.91
CA TYR A 221 -4.44 26.83 3.92
C TYR A 221 -5.66 25.99 4.32
N LEU A 222 -5.71 25.51 5.55
CA LEU A 222 -6.79 24.68 6.08
C LEU A 222 -8.09 25.44 6.24
N GLU A 223 -8.04 26.71 6.65
CA GLU A 223 -9.21 27.60 6.76
C GLU A 223 -9.94 27.77 5.41
N HIS A 224 -9.19 27.81 4.31
CA HIS A 224 -9.82 27.89 2.98
C HIS A 224 -10.68 26.67 2.67
N ILE A 225 -10.19 25.47 3.02
CA ILE A 225 -10.96 24.22 2.88
C ILE A 225 -12.18 24.24 3.81
N GLU A 226 -11.98 24.59 5.09
CA GLU A 226 -13.06 24.70 6.10
C GLU A 226 -14.20 25.59 5.61
N LYS A 227 -13.90 26.76 5.08
CA LYS A 227 -14.88 27.71 4.52
C LYS A 227 -15.74 27.09 3.42
N ALA A 228 -15.18 26.27 2.54
CA ALA A 228 -15.96 25.61 1.48
C ALA A 228 -16.99 24.62 2.03
N PHE A 229 -16.62 23.84 3.05
CA PHE A 229 -17.54 22.94 3.76
C PHE A 229 -18.65 23.71 4.49
N GLU A 230 -18.30 24.75 5.25
CA GLU A 230 -19.25 25.58 6.00
C GLU A 230 -20.24 26.29 5.09
N GLN A 231 -19.77 26.94 4.02
CA GLN A 231 -20.61 27.69 3.07
C GLN A 231 -21.62 26.81 2.33
N THR A 232 -21.29 25.55 2.11
CA THR A 232 -22.14 24.63 1.35
C THR A 232 -22.95 23.67 2.24
N GLY A 233 -22.63 23.58 3.55
CA GLY A 233 -23.20 22.60 4.46
C GLY A 233 -22.93 21.15 4.05
N THR A 234 -21.83 20.91 3.34
CA THR A 234 -21.41 19.56 2.94
C THR A 234 -20.82 18.83 4.15
N PRO A 235 -21.17 17.56 4.40
CA PRO A 235 -20.53 16.78 5.46
C PRO A 235 -19.03 16.64 5.21
N TYR A 236 -18.24 16.66 6.28
CA TYR A 236 -16.83 16.32 6.19
C TYR A 236 -16.67 14.82 5.90
N PRO A 237 -15.68 14.42 5.09
CA PRO A 237 -15.36 13.01 4.88
C PRO A 237 -14.88 12.38 6.19
N HIS A 238 -14.99 11.06 6.30
CA HIS A 238 -14.48 10.35 7.47
C HIS A 238 -12.95 10.49 7.60
N THR A 239 -12.23 10.43 6.48
CA THR A 239 -10.76 10.44 6.48
C THR A 239 -10.22 11.53 5.54
N PHE A 240 -9.30 12.36 6.05
CA PHE A 240 -8.46 13.21 5.22
C PHE A 240 -7.12 12.53 4.97
N PHE A 241 -6.66 12.60 3.72
CA PHE A 241 -5.40 12.01 3.28
C PHE A 241 -4.35 13.07 2.93
N ASN A 242 -3.09 12.77 3.25
CA ASN A 242 -1.90 13.46 2.75
C ASN A 242 -0.93 12.45 2.14
N ASP A 243 -0.55 12.72 0.89
CA ASP A 243 0.43 11.97 0.10
C ASP A 243 1.86 12.19 0.60
N SER A 244 2.85 11.49 0.01
CA SER A 244 4.27 11.62 0.33
C SER A 244 4.74 13.08 0.37
N TYR A 245 5.65 13.36 1.32
CA TYR A 245 6.18 14.70 1.49
C TYR A 245 7.16 15.04 0.35
N GLU A 246 6.68 15.79 -0.62
CA GLU A 246 7.45 16.14 -1.82
C GLU A 246 7.72 17.65 -1.93
N VAL A 247 8.05 18.30 -0.83
CA VAL A 247 8.38 19.75 -0.80
C VAL A 247 9.89 19.93 -0.99
N TYR A 248 10.29 20.05 -2.24
CA TYR A 248 11.71 20.04 -2.61
C TYR A 248 12.41 21.39 -2.38
N GLY A 249 13.59 21.32 -1.76
CA GLY A 249 14.45 22.48 -1.54
C GLY A 249 13.94 23.51 -0.53
N ALA A 250 12.82 23.24 0.12
CA ALA A 250 12.34 24.06 1.24
C ALA A 250 13.16 23.75 2.49
N ASN A 251 13.97 24.70 2.91
CA ASN A 251 14.88 24.59 4.04
C ASN A 251 14.80 25.78 4.99
N TRP A 252 13.78 26.63 4.86
CA TRP A 252 13.69 27.88 5.59
C TRP A 252 12.24 28.30 5.88
N THR A 253 12.07 29.11 6.90
CA THR A 253 10.84 29.87 7.19
C THR A 253 11.21 31.20 7.86
N PRO A 254 10.39 32.25 7.74
CA PRO A 254 10.71 33.56 8.36
C PRO A 254 10.97 33.54 9.86
N THR A 255 10.37 32.59 10.59
CA THR A 255 10.48 32.43 12.06
C THR A 255 11.64 31.52 12.49
N LEU A 256 12.47 31.03 11.55
CA LEU A 256 13.45 29.99 11.84
C LEU A 256 14.46 30.34 12.93
N PHE A 257 15.00 31.58 12.93
CA PHE A 257 15.99 32.00 13.94
C PHE A 257 15.41 31.93 15.36
N ASP A 258 14.19 32.41 15.55
CA ASP A 258 13.51 32.37 16.85
C ASP A 258 13.17 30.94 17.28
N GLU A 259 12.66 30.13 16.37
CA GLU A 259 12.37 28.71 16.63
C GLU A 259 13.64 27.91 16.93
N PHE A 260 14.74 28.18 16.21
CA PHE A 260 16.03 27.56 16.49
C PHE A 260 16.53 27.94 17.89
N ALA A 261 16.57 29.25 18.21
CA ALA A 261 17.04 29.71 19.52
C ALA A 261 16.21 29.11 20.68
N LYS A 262 14.88 29.10 20.53
CA LYS A 262 13.95 28.53 21.49
C LYS A 262 14.18 27.02 21.73
N ARG A 263 14.46 26.27 20.68
CA ARG A 263 14.56 24.79 20.74
C ARG A 263 15.97 24.29 21.07
N ARG A 264 16.99 24.98 20.55
CA ARG A 264 18.41 24.55 20.69
C ARG A 264 19.16 25.25 21.82
N GLY A 265 18.61 26.33 22.39
CA GLY A 265 19.18 27.05 23.53
C GLY A 265 20.32 27.99 23.17
N TYR A 266 20.60 28.22 21.88
CA TYR A 266 21.57 29.20 21.39
C TYR A 266 21.09 29.82 20.04
N ARG A 267 21.67 30.93 19.65
CA ARG A 267 21.29 31.61 18.40
C ARG A 267 22.12 31.10 17.22
N LEU A 268 21.45 30.69 16.16
CA LEU A 268 22.10 30.25 14.92
C LEU A 268 22.96 31.38 14.31
N GLU A 269 22.49 32.63 14.46
CA GLU A 269 23.18 33.82 13.97
C GLU A 269 24.58 33.97 14.57
N ASP A 270 24.82 33.48 15.80
CA ASP A 270 26.12 33.55 16.47
C ASP A 270 27.06 32.42 16.01
N LYS A 271 26.56 31.44 15.29
CA LYS A 271 27.29 30.30 14.75
C LYS A 271 27.17 30.20 13.21
N LEU A 272 26.87 31.33 12.53
CA LEU A 272 26.62 31.31 11.10
C LEU A 272 27.82 30.82 10.28
N ASP A 273 29.04 31.17 10.67
CA ASP A 273 30.26 30.70 10.02
C ASP A 273 30.41 29.16 10.15
N MET A 274 30.23 28.65 11.35
CA MET A 274 30.27 27.19 11.62
C MET A 274 29.19 26.48 10.81
N PHE A 275 27.96 27.00 10.77
CA PHE A 275 26.84 26.46 10.01
C PHE A 275 27.16 26.39 8.50
N VAL A 276 27.69 27.48 7.94
CA VAL A 276 28.08 27.57 6.52
C VAL A 276 29.26 26.65 6.20
N ASP A 277 30.21 26.53 7.13
CA ASP A 277 31.37 25.65 7.00
C ASP A 277 30.96 24.14 7.17
N GLY A 278 29.76 23.87 7.66
CA GLY A 278 29.21 22.54 7.78
C GLY A 278 29.62 21.84 9.07
N ASP A 279 29.69 22.58 10.20
CA ASP A 279 29.88 21.96 11.52
C ASP A 279 28.79 20.93 11.78
N PRO A 280 29.12 19.66 12.05
CA PRO A 280 28.16 18.59 12.20
C PRO A 280 27.13 18.82 13.30
N GLN A 281 27.50 19.50 14.39
CA GLN A 281 26.56 19.77 15.48
C GLN A 281 25.58 20.86 15.09
N VAL A 282 26.06 21.97 14.58
CA VAL A 282 25.20 23.12 14.20
C VAL A 282 24.25 22.76 13.06
N VAL A 283 24.72 21.97 12.09
CA VAL A 283 23.88 21.50 10.99
C VAL A 283 22.87 20.48 11.45
N SER A 284 23.23 19.56 12.36
CA SER A 284 22.29 18.62 12.97
C SER A 284 21.18 19.36 13.73
N ASP A 285 21.54 20.35 14.57
CA ASP A 285 20.57 21.15 15.33
C ASP A 285 19.64 21.97 14.41
N TYR A 286 20.16 22.44 13.27
CA TYR A 286 19.35 23.08 12.24
C TYR A 286 18.32 22.12 11.62
N ARG A 287 18.76 20.93 11.21
CA ARG A 287 17.89 19.87 10.64
C ARG A 287 16.84 19.40 11.63
N GLU A 288 17.23 19.21 12.88
CA GLU A 288 16.30 18.86 13.95
C GLU A 288 15.26 19.97 14.20
N THR A 289 15.64 21.25 14.07
CA THR A 289 14.69 22.36 14.16
C THR A 289 13.66 22.32 13.03
N LEU A 290 14.08 22.06 11.79
CA LEU A 290 13.17 21.86 10.67
C LEU A 290 12.25 20.65 10.88
N ALA A 291 12.78 19.55 11.40
CA ALA A 291 12.02 18.35 11.71
C ALA A 291 10.92 18.62 12.75
N ASP A 292 11.26 19.29 13.85
CA ASP A 292 10.31 19.72 14.87
C ASP A 292 9.20 20.61 14.30
N MET A 293 9.55 21.50 13.37
CA MET A 293 8.59 22.42 12.76
C MET A 293 7.64 21.67 11.82
N VAL A 294 8.10 20.75 10.98
CA VAL A 294 7.22 19.91 10.14
C VAL A 294 6.27 19.07 11.01
N LEU A 295 6.80 18.45 12.05
CA LEU A 295 6.00 17.62 12.95
C LEU A 295 4.90 18.44 13.63
N ASN A 296 5.21 19.61 14.18
CA ASN A 296 4.28 20.37 15.01
C ASN A 296 3.42 21.35 14.20
N ASN A 297 4.02 22.08 13.25
CA ASN A 297 3.35 23.15 12.51
C ASN A 297 2.57 22.64 11.30
N PHE A 298 2.86 21.41 10.85
CA PHE A 298 2.14 20.78 9.75
C PHE A 298 1.40 19.52 10.20
N THR A 299 2.09 18.44 10.52
CA THR A 299 1.45 17.12 10.71
C THR A 299 0.46 17.13 11.89
N ARG A 300 0.89 17.59 13.07
CA ARG A 300 0.01 17.65 14.26
C ARG A 300 -1.11 18.69 14.11
N GLN A 301 -0.79 19.83 13.50
CA GLN A 301 -1.77 20.89 13.27
C GLN A 301 -2.87 20.45 12.31
N TRP A 302 -2.51 19.78 11.21
CA TRP A 302 -3.46 19.21 10.27
C TRP A 302 -4.33 18.11 10.93
N THR A 303 -3.72 17.21 11.70
CA THR A 303 -4.46 16.17 12.44
C THR A 303 -5.45 16.79 13.44
N ALA A 304 -5.01 17.81 14.21
CA ALA A 304 -5.89 18.51 15.15
C ALA A 304 -7.05 19.25 14.43
N TRP A 305 -6.78 19.81 13.25
CA TRP A 305 -7.82 20.42 12.40
C TRP A 305 -8.85 19.36 11.93
N ALA A 306 -8.41 18.21 11.46
CA ALA A 306 -9.32 17.14 11.06
C ALA A 306 -10.20 16.67 12.24
N HIS A 307 -9.59 16.46 13.41
CA HIS A 307 -10.32 16.08 14.64
C HIS A 307 -11.38 17.12 15.05
N LYS A 308 -11.08 18.42 14.90
CA LYS A 308 -12.05 19.51 15.16
C LYS A 308 -13.34 19.31 14.34
N HIS A 309 -13.24 18.71 13.16
CA HIS A 309 -14.35 18.46 12.25
C HIS A 309 -14.91 17.03 12.31
N GLY A 310 -14.47 16.22 13.29
CA GLY A 310 -14.92 14.84 13.47
C GLY A 310 -14.36 13.85 12.45
N ALA A 311 -13.33 14.26 11.70
CA ALA A 311 -12.60 13.41 10.74
C ALA A 311 -11.31 12.89 11.36
N ILE A 312 -10.74 11.84 10.74
CA ILE A 312 -9.42 11.31 11.07
C ILE A 312 -8.43 11.56 9.93
N THR A 313 -7.14 11.33 10.19
CA THR A 313 -6.07 11.56 9.21
C THR A 313 -5.37 10.26 8.82
N ARG A 314 -5.07 10.12 7.52
CA ARG A 314 -4.19 9.10 6.95
C ARG A 314 -3.05 9.78 6.20
N ASN A 315 -1.80 9.37 6.47
CA ASN A 315 -0.62 10.11 6.00
C ASN A 315 0.53 9.23 5.57
N GLN A 316 1.14 9.60 4.44
CA GLN A 316 2.48 9.19 4.06
C GLN A 316 3.49 10.22 4.56
N ALA A 317 4.39 9.80 5.46
CA ALA A 317 5.38 10.71 6.03
C ALA A 317 6.74 10.68 5.32
N HIS A 318 7.00 9.67 4.50
CA HIS A 318 8.27 9.56 3.78
C HIS A 318 8.48 10.73 2.81
N GLY A 319 9.74 11.04 2.58
CA GLY A 319 10.16 12.28 1.92
C GLY A 319 10.32 13.48 2.85
N SER A 320 9.80 13.44 4.09
CA SER A 320 9.93 14.57 5.03
C SER A 320 11.36 14.72 5.58
N PRO A 321 11.75 15.91 6.04
CA PRO A 321 13.04 16.12 6.70
C PRO A 321 13.06 15.70 8.17
N ALA A 322 11.95 15.16 8.69
CA ALA A 322 11.78 14.76 10.09
C ALA A 322 12.02 13.26 10.31
N ASN A 323 12.14 12.84 11.57
CA ASN A 323 12.10 11.42 11.91
C ASN A 323 10.76 10.82 11.44
N LEU A 324 10.81 9.85 10.52
CA LEU A 324 9.62 9.28 9.92
C LEU A 324 8.69 8.64 10.97
N ILE A 325 9.26 8.00 12.00
CA ILE A 325 8.46 7.37 13.06
C ILE A 325 7.65 8.41 13.83
N ASP A 326 8.21 9.58 14.12
CA ASP A 326 7.49 10.66 14.80
C ASP A 326 6.35 11.22 13.92
N CYS A 327 6.59 11.44 12.63
CA CYS A 327 5.58 11.95 11.71
C CYS A 327 4.45 10.94 11.46
N TYR A 328 4.78 9.66 11.28
CA TYR A 328 3.78 8.59 11.18
C TYR A 328 2.97 8.42 12.47
N SER A 329 3.61 8.63 13.62
CA SER A 329 2.94 8.56 14.94
C SER A 329 1.97 9.70 15.21
N ALA A 330 2.11 10.83 14.50
CA ALA A 330 1.33 12.04 14.75
C ALA A 330 -0.04 12.06 14.04
N VAL A 331 -0.37 11.03 13.25
CA VAL A 331 -1.65 10.88 12.54
C VAL A 331 -2.42 9.66 13.02
N ASP A 332 -3.69 9.53 12.64
CA ASP A 332 -4.52 8.41 13.10
C ASP A 332 -4.15 7.10 12.40
N ILE A 333 -3.92 7.14 11.09
CA ILE A 333 -3.56 5.99 10.27
C ILE A 333 -2.25 6.29 9.54
N PRO A 334 -1.11 5.75 10.01
CA PRO A 334 0.14 5.77 9.26
C PRO A 334 0.00 4.97 7.96
N GLU A 335 0.46 5.52 6.83
CA GLU A 335 0.44 4.85 5.53
C GLU A 335 1.85 4.67 4.96
N ILE A 336 2.20 3.42 4.64
CA ILE A 336 3.42 3.09 3.89
C ILE A 336 3.13 3.04 2.38
N GLU A 337 4.16 3.03 1.55
CA GLU A 337 4.04 2.87 0.11
C GLU A 337 4.77 1.62 -0.37
N GLY A 338 4.15 0.85 -1.29
CA GLY A 338 4.77 -0.24 -2.04
C GLY A 338 4.88 0.13 -3.51
N PHE A 339 6.11 0.27 -3.98
CA PHE A 339 6.44 0.87 -5.28
C PHE A 339 7.20 -0.12 -6.17
N GLY A 340 6.50 -0.73 -7.12
CA GLY A 340 7.07 -1.62 -8.13
C GLY A 340 6.86 -3.11 -7.86
N LEU A 341 7.03 -3.89 -8.94
CA LEU A 341 6.87 -5.35 -8.96
C LEU A 341 8.11 -6.05 -8.46
N THR A 342 7.98 -6.86 -7.40
CA THR A 342 9.08 -7.65 -6.85
C THR A 342 9.16 -9.03 -7.51
N ASP A 343 10.35 -9.45 -7.93
CA ASP A 343 10.63 -10.82 -8.38
C ASP A 343 10.96 -11.71 -7.19
N PHE A 344 9.98 -12.41 -6.67
CA PHE A 344 10.15 -13.36 -5.57
C PHE A 344 10.70 -14.72 -6.00
N GLY A 345 10.83 -15.01 -7.29
CA GLY A 345 11.20 -16.33 -7.80
C GLY A 345 10.09 -17.38 -7.70
N ILE A 346 8.88 -17.03 -7.31
CA ILE A 346 7.74 -17.94 -7.13
C ILE A 346 7.50 -18.75 -8.41
N ARG A 347 7.40 -20.08 -8.25
CA ARG A 347 7.23 -21.02 -9.35
C ARG A 347 5.85 -20.86 -10.00
N GLY A 348 5.81 -20.70 -11.31
CA GLY A 348 4.58 -20.53 -12.07
C GLY A 348 4.03 -19.09 -12.08
N LEU A 349 4.63 -18.17 -11.32
CA LEU A 349 4.28 -16.75 -11.39
C LEU A 349 4.87 -16.14 -12.67
N ARG A 350 4.05 -15.41 -13.42
CA ARG A 350 4.51 -14.72 -14.63
C ARG A 350 5.50 -13.60 -14.27
N LYS A 351 6.59 -13.55 -15.01
CA LYS A 351 7.59 -12.49 -14.93
C LYS A 351 7.50 -11.61 -16.15
N ASP A 352 7.53 -10.31 -15.95
CA ASP A 352 7.66 -9.31 -17.01
C ASP A 352 9.09 -8.78 -17.04
N GLU A 353 9.86 -9.21 -18.03
CA GLU A 353 11.24 -8.79 -18.20
C GLU A 353 11.35 -7.26 -18.33
N GLY A 354 12.20 -6.64 -17.52
CA GLY A 354 12.39 -5.20 -17.45
C GLY A 354 11.42 -4.45 -16.51
N TYR A 355 10.36 -5.09 -16.02
CA TYR A 355 9.38 -4.48 -15.09
C TYR A 355 9.48 -5.05 -13.67
N THR A 356 9.94 -6.27 -13.51
CA THR A 356 10.17 -6.92 -12.22
C THR A 356 11.63 -6.83 -11.79
N ARG A 357 11.88 -6.64 -10.49
CA ARG A 357 13.24 -6.59 -9.91
C ARG A 357 13.29 -7.38 -8.61
N PRO A 358 14.38 -8.10 -8.31
CA PRO A 358 14.58 -8.67 -6.98
C PRO A 358 14.59 -7.56 -5.92
N ASN A 359 13.94 -7.80 -4.79
CA ASN A 359 13.93 -6.89 -3.64
C ASN A 359 13.51 -5.44 -3.99
N TYR A 360 12.54 -5.27 -4.87
CA TYR A 360 12.01 -3.94 -5.18
C TYR A 360 11.38 -3.31 -3.93
N SER A 361 10.64 -4.12 -3.17
CA SER A 361 10.17 -3.80 -1.82
C SER A 361 10.67 -4.88 -0.87
N ASP A 362 11.23 -4.51 0.27
CA ASP A 362 11.63 -5.41 1.33
C ASP A 362 11.07 -4.99 2.68
N LEU A 363 11.19 -5.85 3.69
CA LEU A 363 10.67 -5.57 5.02
C LEU A 363 11.25 -4.31 5.64
N SER A 364 12.55 -4.02 5.40
CA SER A 364 13.19 -2.83 5.99
C SER A 364 12.56 -1.52 5.50
N MET A 365 12.11 -1.51 4.25
CA MET A 365 11.42 -0.38 3.64
C MET A 365 9.96 -0.28 4.10
N LEU A 366 9.27 -1.40 4.23
CA LEU A 366 7.83 -1.45 4.49
C LEU A 366 7.45 -1.25 5.98
N LYS A 367 8.40 -1.34 6.91
CA LYS A 367 8.10 -1.34 8.36
C LYS A 367 8.00 0.05 9.02
N TYR A 368 8.26 1.16 8.33
CA TYR A 368 8.23 2.50 8.97
C TYR A 368 6.84 2.87 9.51
N ALA A 369 5.80 2.79 8.69
CA ALA A 369 4.44 3.11 9.13
C ALA A 369 3.87 2.04 10.10
N PRO A 370 4.02 0.71 9.85
CA PRO A 370 3.64 -0.31 10.83
C PRO A 370 4.31 -0.13 12.19
N SER A 371 5.62 0.15 12.24
CA SER A 371 6.34 0.39 13.48
C SER A 371 5.76 1.55 14.28
N ALA A 372 5.49 2.67 13.61
CA ALA A 372 4.87 3.83 14.26
C ALA A 372 3.47 3.49 14.84
N ALA A 373 2.66 2.73 14.09
CA ALA A 373 1.36 2.28 14.56
C ALA A 373 1.49 1.36 15.78
N HIS A 374 2.36 0.36 15.71
CA HIS A 374 2.57 -0.62 16.78
C HIS A 374 3.08 0.03 18.07
N VAL A 375 4.13 0.86 17.96
CA VAL A 375 4.74 1.53 19.14
C VAL A 375 3.77 2.50 19.80
N THR A 376 2.85 3.11 19.05
CA THR A 376 1.85 4.06 19.58
C THR A 376 0.46 3.45 19.80
N GLY A 377 0.31 2.12 19.63
CA GLY A 377 -0.94 1.39 19.91
C GLY A 377 -2.08 1.69 18.94
N LYS A 378 -1.77 2.16 17.72
CA LYS A 378 -2.78 2.39 16.69
C LYS A 378 -3.22 1.06 16.07
N LYS A 379 -4.51 0.94 15.81
CA LYS A 379 -5.10 -0.30 15.27
C LYS A 379 -4.77 -0.52 13.80
N TYR A 380 -4.73 0.56 13.01
CA TYR A 380 -4.61 0.48 11.57
C TYR A 380 -3.26 0.97 11.07
N THR A 381 -2.71 0.22 10.13
CA THR A 381 -1.60 0.65 9.26
C THR A 381 -2.06 0.49 7.82
N SER A 382 -2.08 1.60 7.11
CA SER A 382 -2.48 1.63 5.71
C SER A 382 -1.28 1.46 4.77
N SER A 383 -1.55 1.16 3.52
CA SER A 383 -0.56 1.20 2.45
C SER A 383 -1.14 1.76 1.17
N GLU A 384 -0.37 2.62 0.50
CA GLU A 384 -0.52 2.84 -0.93
C GLU A 384 0.06 1.62 -1.64
N THR A 385 -0.75 0.89 -2.39
CA THR A 385 -0.42 -0.45 -2.87
C THR A 385 -0.50 -0.52 -4.39
N PHE A 386 0.55 -1.10 -5.01
CA PHE A 386 0.66 -1.28 -6.45
C PHE A 386 0.84 0.01 -7.26
N THR A 387 1.61 0.96 -6.74
CA THR A 387 2.04 2.17 -7.46
C THR A 387 3.11 1.81 -8.49
N TRP A 388 2.72 1.25 -9.62
CA TRP A 388 3.64 0.83 -10.67
C TRP A 388 3.54 1.75 -11.88
N LEU A 389 4.66 2.25 -12.36
CA LEU A 389 4.66 3.38 -13.30
C LEU A 389 4.52 3.01 -14.77
N THR A 390 4.55 1.74 -15.16
CA THR A 390 4.61 1.32 -16.56
C THR A 390 3.69 0.17 -16.94
N GLU A 391 2.99 -0.46 -16.00
CA GLU A 391 2.32 -1.74 -16.20
C GLU A 391 0.79 -1.64 -16.34
N HIS A 392 0.24 -0.56 -16.86
CA HIS A 392 -1.21 -0.27 -16.90
C HIS A 392 -2.08 -1.43 -17.38
N PHE A 393 -1.60 -2.23 -18.31
CA PHE A 393 -2.38 -3.28 -18.95
C PHE A 393 -1.72 -4.66 -18.85
N ARG A 394 -0.67 -4.79 -18.05
CA ARG A 394 0.16 -6.01 -17.99
C ARG A 394 0.12 -6.71 -16.64
N THR A 395 -0.48 -6.12 -15.62
CA THR A 395 -0.48 -6.67 -14.27
C THR A 395 -1.69 -7.55 -14.04
N SER A 396 -1.44 -8.79 -13.59
CA SER A 396 -2.48 -9.74 -13.18
C SER A 396 -2.74 -9.72 -11.69
N LEU A 397 -3.90 -10.24 -11.28
CA LEU A 397 -4.24 -10.47 -9.87
C LEU A 397 -3.20 -11.39 -9.20
N SER A 398 -2.68 -12.37 -9.94
CA SER A 398 -1.64 -13.29 -9.45
C SER A 398 -0.32 -12.59 -9.12
N GLN A 399 0.08 -11.58 -9.88
CA GLN A 399 1.29 -10.79 -9.61
C GLN A 399 1.12 -9.83 -8.42
N MET A 400 -0.10 -9.37 -8.15
CA MET A 400 -0.38 -8.50 -7.02
C MET A 400 -0.25 -9.21 -5.67
N LYS A 401 -0.68 -10.48 -5.59
CA LYS A 401 -0.78 -11.21 -4.32
C LYS A 401 0.55 -11.30 -3.54
N PRO A 402 1.71 -11.66 -4.12
CA PRO A 402 2.96 -11.79 -3.35
C PRO A 402 3.47 -10.47 -2.76
N ASP A 403 3.38 -9.37 -3.50
CA ASP A 403 3.74 -8.04 -2.96
C ASP A 403 2.81 -7.63 -1.81
N LEU A 404 1.51 -7.92 -1.93
CA LEU A 404 0.54 -7.68 -0.86
C LEU A 404 0.82 -8.56 0.37
N ASP A 405 1.12 -9.84 0.17
CA ASP A 405 1.46 -10.76 1.27
C ASP A 405 2.71 -10.29 2.03
N LEU A 406 3.70 -9.74 1.33
CA LEU A 406 4.88 -9.12 1.95
C LEU A 406 4.49 -7.90 2.79
N MET A 407 3.59 -7.04 2.31
CA MET A 407 3.06 -5.91 3.08
C MET A 407 2.32 -6.36 4.34
N PHE A 408 1.52 -7.41 4.25
CA PHE A 408 0.86 -8.01 5.41
C PHE A 408 1.88 -8.52 6.44
N CYS A 409 2.94 -9.18 5.99
CA CYS A 409 4.04 -9.60 6.85
C CYS A 409 4.83 -8.43 7.46
N ALA A 410 4.83 -7.26 6.83
CA ALA A 410 5.42 -6.04 7.39
C ALA A 410 4.55 -5.37 8.46
N GLY A 411 3.25 -5.70 8.54
CA GLY A 411 2.30 -5.16 9.51
C GLY A 411 1.17 -4.29 8.92
N VAL A 412 1.09 -4.18 7.60
CA VAL A 412 -0.06 -3.53 6.93
C VAL A 412 -1.32 -4.36 7.19
N ASN A 413 -2.42 -3.67 7.53
CA ASN A 413 -3.72 -4.31 7.81
C ASN A 413 -4.92 -3.49 7.32
N HIS A 414 -4.69 -2.42 6.54
CA HIS A 414 -5.72 -1.52 6.01
C HIS A 414 -5.28 -0.96 4.65
N MET A 415 -5.14 -1.83 3.63
CA MET A 415 -4.56 -1.47 2.35
C MET A 415 -5.51 -0.65 1.46
N PHE A 416 -4.91 0.25 0.68
CA PHE A 416 -5.55 0.98 -0.41
C PHE A 416 -4.84 0.67 -1.72
N PHE A 417 -5.61 0.33 -2.75
CA PHE A 417 -5.08 0.29 -4.10
C PHE A 417 -4.66 1.70 -4.54
N HIS A 418 -3.55 1.83 -5.24
CA HIS A 418 -3.11 3.10 -5.84
C HIS A 418 -4.05 3.58 -6.93
N GLY A 419 -4.86 2.67 -7.51
CA GLY A 419 -6.18 3.17 -7.51
C GLY A 419 -7.02 2.82 -8.71
N THR A 420 -8.03 3.62 -8.84
CA THR A 420 -9.01 3.59 -9.90
C THR A 420 -9.29 5.01 -10.37
N THR A 421 -9.52 5.16 -11.66
CA THR A 421 -9.89 6.45 -12.24
C THR A 421 -11.40 6.52 -12.43
N TYR A 422 -12.02 7.63 -12.00
CA TYR A 422 -13.37 7.90 -12.47
C TYR A 422 -13.39 7.90 -14.01
N SER A 423 -14.31 7.18 -14.59
CA SER A 423 -14.53 7.14 -16.04
C SER A 423 -16.03 7.00 -16.31
N PRO A 424 -16.63 7.83 -17.18
CA PRO A 424 -18.02 7.65 -17.58
C PRO A 424 -18.26 6.25 -18.16
N LYS A 425 -19.38 5.65 -17.81
CA LYS A 425 -19.76 4.29 -18.22
C LYS A 425 -19.72 4.08 -19.74
N ASP A 426 -20.16 5.09 -20.48
CA ASP A 426 -20.29 5.03 -21.94
C ASP A 426 -19.05 5.55 -22.69
N ASP A 427 -17.96 5.89 -21.95
CA ASP A 427 -16.73 6.32 -22.61
C ASP A 427 -16.06 5.14 -23.34
N PRO A 428 -15.57 5.31 -24.57
CA PRO A 428 -14.92 4.24 -25.31
C PRO A 428 -13.75 3.61 -24.55
N TRP A 429 -13.66 2.27 -24.62
CA TRP A 429 -12.57 1.53 -24.02
C TRP A 429 -11.19 2.06 -24.48
N PRO A 430 -10.20 2.22 -23.59
CA PRO A 430 -10.12 1.81 -22.20
C PRO A 430 -10.72 2.79 -21.17
N GLY A 431 -11.39 3.86 -21.57
CA GLY A 431 -11.91 4.91 -20.71
C GLY A 431 -10.81 5.84 -20.20
N TRP A 432 -11.10 6.54 -19.11
CA TRP A 432 -10.13 7.46 -18.49
C TRP A 432 -9.14 6.68 -17.64
N ARG A 433 -7.89 7.13 -17.64
CA ARG A 433 -6.80 6.49 -16.93
C ARG A 433 -5.91 7.52 -16.24
N PHE A 434 -5.38 7.15 -15.10
CA PHE A 434 -4.25 7.84 -14.48
C PHE A 434 -2.95 7.33 -15.11
N TYR A 435 -1.87 8.08 -15.01
CA TYR A 435 -0.61 7.70 -15.67
C TYR A 435 0.13 6.53 -15.02
N ALA A 436 -0.12 6.25 -13.75
CA ALA A 436 0.48 5.13 -13.03
C ALA A 436 -0.53 4.00 -12.83
N SER A 437 -0.06 2.78 -12.74
CA SER A 437 -0.89 1.61 -12.45
C SER A 437 -0.83 1.23 -10.95
N VAL A 438 -1.62 0.31 -10.45
CA VAL A 438 -2.53 -0.55 -11.22
C VAL A 438 -3.90 0.13 -11.29
N ASP A 439 -4.53 0.07 -12.47
CA ASP A 439 -5.88 0.59 -12.62
C ASP A 439 -6.92 -0.50 -12.29
N MET A 440 -7.45 -0.45 -11.07
CA MET A 440 -8.49 -1.34 -10.55
C MET A 440 -9.88 -0.79 -10.90
N SER A 441 -10.25 -0.88 -12.16
CA SER A 441 -11.48 -0.29 -12.68
C SER A 441 -12.36 -1.29 -13.41
N PRO A 442 -13.69 -1.07 -13.46
CA PRO A 442 -14.62 -1.90 -14.24
C PRO A 442 -14.29 -2.03 -15.73
N ASN A 443 -13.47 -1.11 -16.26
CA ASN A 443 -13.03 -1.12 -17.64
C ASN A 443 -11.79 -2.01 -17.90
N ASN A 444 -11.18 -2.56 -16.86
CA ASN A 444 -10.07 -3.50 -16.98
C ASN A 444 -10.57 -4.95 -16.97
N SER A 445 -10.03 -5.83 -17.82
CA SER A 445 -10.46 -7.23 -17.88
C SER A 445 -10.30 -7.98 -16.56
N ILE A 446 -9.27 -7.62 -15.77
CA ILE A 446 -9.05 -8.22 -14.44
C ILE A 446 -10.20 -7.95 -13.45
N TRP A 447 -11.03 -6.92 -13.70
CA TRP A 447 -12.16 -6.59 -12.83
C TRP A 447 -13.19 -7.71 -12.73
N ARG A 448 -13.31 -8.55 -13.76
CA ARG A 448 -14.21 -9.70 -13.75
C ARG A 448 -13.95 -10.63 -12.56
N ASP A 449 -12.69 -10.82 -12.19
CA ASP A 449 -12.26 -11.72 -11.11
C ASP A 449 -11.67 -10.96 -9.91
N ALA A 450 -11.63 -9.62 -9.94
CA ALA A 450 -11.18 -8.77 -8.84
C ALA A 450 -11.91 -9.05 -7.50
N PRO A 451 -13.22 -9.39 -7.46
CA PRO A 451 -13.91 -9.75 -6.21
C PRO A 451 -13.24 -10.87 -5.41
N GLU A 452 -12.52 -11.78 -6.06
CA GLU A 452 -11.78 -12.85 -5.39
C GLU A 452 -10.56 -12.30 -4.63
N LEU A 453 -9.81 -11.37 -5.24
CA LEU A 453 -8.72 -10.66 -4.57
C LEU A 453 -9.26 -9.77 -3.43
N MET A 454 -10.36 -9.03 -3.63
CA MET A 454 -10.97 -8.20 -2.59
C MET A 454 -11.42 -9.06 -1.39
N SER A 455 -11.99 -10.23 -1.66
CA SER A 455 -12.39 -11.19 -0.63
C SER A 455 -11.20 -11.77 0.12
N TYR A 456 -10.12 -12.10 -0.59
CA TYR A 456 -8.85 -12.54 0.01
C TYR A 456 -8.29 -11.48 0.96
N ILE A 457 -8.20 -10.23 0.50
CA ILE A 457 -7.73 -9.09 1.31
C ILE A 457 -8.59 -8.94 2.56
N THR A 458 -9.90 -8.92 2.40
CA THR A 458 -10.85 -8.77 3.51
C THR A 458 -10.66 -9.85 4.57
N ARG A 459 -10.47 -11.10 4.15
CA ARG A 459 -10.23 -12.24 5.07
C ARG A 459 -8.89 -12.11 5.79
N CYS A 460 -7.81 -11.74 5.09
CA CYS A 460 -6.51 -11.52 5.69
C CYS A 460 -6.56 -10.36 6.69
N GLN A 461 -7.09 -9.20 6.29
CA GLN A 461 -7.18 -8.02 7.15
C GLN A 461 -8.08 -8.22 8.37
N THR A 462 -9.11 -9.07 8.28
CA THR A 462 -9.92 -9.45 9.44
C THR A 462 -9.07 -10.03 10.57
N TYR A 463 -8.10 -10.89 10.23
CA TYR A 463 -7.18 -11.45 11.21
C TYR A 463 -6.04 -10.50 11.59
N LEU A 464 -5.51 -9.75 10.63
CA LEU A 464 -4.43 -8.79 10.87
C LEU A 464 -4.87 -7.58 11.71
N GLN A 465 -6.17 -7.29 11.77
CA GLN A 465 -6.78 -6.26 12.63
C GLN A 465 -7.19 -6.81 14.01
N TRP A 466 -7.09 -8.11 14.22
CA TRP A 466 -7.42 -8.76 15.49
C TRP A 466 -6.23 -8.78 16.43
N GLY A 467 -6.48 -8.55 17.72
CA GLY A 467 -5.45 -8.58 18.78
C GLY A 467 -4.42 -7.45 18.67
N GLN A 468 -3.23 -7.71 19.17
CA GLN A 468 -2.13 -6.76 19.27
C GLN A 468 -0.89 -7.26 18.51
N PRO A 469 0.01 -6.36 18.05
CA PRO A 469 1.29 -6.77 17.49
C PRO A 469 2.12 -7.51 18.53
N ASP A 470 2.89 -8.52 18.08
CA ASP A 470 3.75 -9.35 18.92
C ASP A 470 5.15 -9.50 18.28
N ASN A 471 5.75 -8.36 17.92
CA ASN A 471 7.14 -8.29 17.43
C ASN A 471 8.13 -8.44 18.59
N ASP A 472 9.29 -9.03 18.30
CA ASP A 472 10.25 -9.40 19.35
C ASP A 472 11.07 -8.21 19.86
N PHE A 473 11.55 -7.32 18.96
CA PHE A 473 12.49 -6.27 19.30
C PHE A 473 12.05 -4.88 18.85
N LEU A 474 12.43 -3.86 19.65
CA LEU A 474 12.56 -2.50 19.15
C LEU A 474 13.92 -2.33 18.47
N VAL A 475 13.99 -1.56 17.39
CA VAL A 475 15.24 -1.15 16.75
C VAL A 475 15.31 0.36 16.73
N TYR A 476 16.37 0.92 17.28
CA TYR A 476 16.57 2.35 17.31
C TYR A 476 16.88 2.90 15.93
N LEU A 477 16.10 3.90 15.48
CA LEU A 477 16.31 4.58 14.20
C LEU A 477 17.25 5.79 14.40
N PRO A 478 18.51 5.74 13.92
CA PRO A 478 19.55 6.71 14.27
C PRO A 478 19.48 8.00 13.44
N VAL A 479 18.35 8.72 13.45
CA VAL A 479 18.12 9.92 12.62
C VAL A 479 19.10 11.03 12.97
N ARG A 480 19.43 11.21 14.24
CA ARG A 480 20.36 12.25 14.67
C ARG A 480 21.79 12.01 14.18
N ASP A 481 22.19 10.76 14.09
CA ASP A 481 23.48 10.39 13.51
C ASP A 481 23.49 10.69 11.99
N MET A 482 22.40 10.37 11.30
CA MET A 482 22.24 10.72 9.88
C MET A 482 22.31 12.24 9.66
N TRP A 483 21.69 13.03 10.54
CA TRP A 483 21.72 14.51 10.42
C TRP A 483 23.13 15.10 10.55
N ARG A 484 24.08 14.42 11.16
CA ARG A 484 25.48 14.85 11.28
C ARG A 484 26.31 14.61 10.01
N ASN A 485 25.75 13.86 9.04
CA ASN A 485 26.40 13.51 7.80
C ASN A 485 26.01 14.48 6.66
N ASN A 486 26.86 14.57 5.63
CA ASN A 486 26.63 15.42 4.44
C ASN A 486 26.22 16.86 4.77
N THR A 487 26.95 17.50 5.66
CA THR A 487 26.60 18.79 6.29
C THR A 487 26.64 20.00 5.36
N LYS A 488 27.19 19.87 4.16
CA LYS A 488 27.14 20.94 3.13
C LYS A 488 25.73 21.12 2.52
N ASN A 489 24.86 20.12 2.68
CA ASN A 489 23.44 20.23 2.33
C ASN A 489 22.62 20.50 3.59
N TRP A 490 22.02 21.67 3.73
CA TRP A 490 21.24 22.05 4.92
C TRP A 490 19.95 21.26 5.09
N LEU A 491 19.38 20.76 3.98
CA LEU A 491 18.18 19.93 3.99
C LEU A 491 18.55 18.46 3.81
N MET A 492 18.03 17.60 4.68
CA MET A 492 18.07 16.15 4.52
C MET A 492 16.64 15.61 4.59
N MET A 493 16.22 14.96 3.52
CA MET A 493 14.89 14.34 3.42
C MET A 493 15.03 12.81 3.56
N PHE A 494 14.05 12.17 4.20
CA PHE A 494 14.04 10.72 4.46
C PHE A 494 13.04 10.03 3.54
N ASP A 495 13.58 9.49 2.46
CA ASP A 495 12.86 8.65 1.52
C ASP A 495 13.13 7.17 1.83
N ILE A 496 12.07 6.39 2.04
CA ILE A 496 12.15 4.98 2.41
C ILE A 496 12.91 4.13 1.38
N HIS A 497 12.90 4.53 0.10
CA HIS A 497 13.60 3.84 -0.99
C HIS A 497 15.11 4.11 -1.05
N SER A 498 15.63 5.00 -0.22
CA SER A 498 17.04 5.40 -0.22
C SER A 498 17.71 5.34 1.15
N MET A 499 17.07 4.69 2.12
CA MET A 499 17.60 4.58 3.48
C MET A 499 18.83 3.67 3.56
N ASP A 500 18.95 2.69 2.67
CA ASP A 500 20.14 1.86 2.49
C ASP A 500 21.43 2.68 2.27
N LYS A 501 21.32 3.84 1.63
CA LYS A 501 22.43 4.77 1.38
C LYS A 501 22.71 5.72 2.56
N LYS A 502 21.69 6.01 3.38
CA LYS A 502 21.80 6.96 4.50
C LYS A 502 22.15 6.30 5.82
N ALA A 503 21.67 5.07 6.03
CA ALA A 503 21.85 4.30 7.25
C ALA A 503 22.03 2.79 6.91
N PRO A 504 23.12 2.40 6.22
CA PRO A 504 23.32 1.02 5.77
C PRO A 504 23.34 0.03 6.92
N ASP A 505 23.96 0.38 8.07
CA ASP A 505 24.03 -0.50 9.24
C ASP A 505 22.66 -0.72 9.89
N PHE A 506 21.78 0.29 9.86
CA PHE A 506 20.40 0.14 10.30
C PHE A 506 19.64 -0.83 9.38
N ILE A 507 19.75 -0.70 8.07
CA ILE A 507 19.07 -1.59 7.11
C ILE A 507 19.59 -3.02 7.22
N SER A 508 20.91 -3.22 7.29
CA SER A 508 21.50 -4.57 7.48
C SER A 508 21.03 -5.22 8.78
N THR A 509 20.94 -4.44 9.87
CA THR A 509 20.42 -4.92 11.15
C THR A 509 18.99 -5.48 11.01
N ILE A 510 18.10 -4.77 10.30
CA ILE A 510 16.71 -5.21 10.08
C ILE A 510 16.65 -6.53 9.28
N LEU A 511 17.45 -6.62 8.21
CA LEU A 511 17.47 -7.81 7.35
C LEU A 511 18.05 -9.02 8.07
N ASP A 512 19.04 -8.84 8.93
CA ASP A 512 19.63 -9.91 9.73
C ASP A 512 18.71 -10.37 10.87
N ILE A 513 17.92 -9.46 11.48
CA ILE A 513 16.86 -9.82 12.44
C ILE A 513 15.84 -10.74 11.76
N ASP A 514 15.33 -10.37 10.57
CA ASP A 514 14.38 -11.20 9.82
C ASP A 514 14.98 -12.56 9.45
N LYS A 515 16.22 -12.59 8.96
CA LYS A 515 16.94 -13.82 8.63
C LYS A 515 17.21 -14.72 9.84
N ALA A 516 17.44 -14.13 10.99
CA ALA A 516 17.64 -14.88 12.26
C ALA A 516 16.34 -15.50 12.79
N GLY A 517 15.19 -15.11 12.26
CA GLY A 517 13.87 -15.64 12.63
C GLY A 517 13.08 -14.78 13.61
N PHE A 518 13.48 -13.53 13.80
CA PHE A 518 12.80 -12.57 14.68
C PHE A 518 12.02 -11.52 13.88
N ASP A 519 11.24 -10.72 14.58
CA ASP A 519 10.57 -9.54 14.02
C ASP A 519 10.83 -8.31 14.88
N CYS A 520 10.68 -7.11 14.30
CA CYS A 520 11.00 -5.87 14.99
C CYS A 520 10.11 -4.71 14.54
N ASP A 521 10.09 -3.66 15.39
CA ASP A 521 9.56 -2.34 15.10
C ASP A 521 10.62 -1.26 15.31
N TYR A 522 10.56 -0.18 14.53
CA TYR A 522 11.47 0.96 14.66
C TYR A 522 10.98 1.94 15.71
N ILE A 523 11.91 2.58 16.41
CA ILE A 523 11.57 3.57 17.42
C ILE A 523 12.42 4.84 17.27
N SER A 524 11.78 6.01 17.44
CA SER A 524 12.44 7.32 17.46
C SER A 524 12.95 7.66 18.86
N ASP A 525 13.80 8.70 18.93
CA ASP A 525 14.26 9.27 20.20
C ASP A 525 13.10 9.62 21.14
N ASN A 526 12.10 10.35 20.62
CA ASN A 526 10.96 10.82 21.38
C ASN A 526 10.12 9.69 21.97
N LEU A 527 9.87 8.65 21.19
CA LEU A 527 9.07 7.50 21.63
C LEU A 527 9.88 6.59 22.57
N LEU A 528 11.20 6.45 22.35
CA LEU A 528 12.07 5.67 23.20
C LEU A 528 12.15 6.27 24.61
N LEU A 529 12.28 7.59 24.74
CA LEU A 529 12.27 8.28 26.03
C LEU A 529 10.98 8.06 26.84
N SER A 530 9.89 7.67 26.19
CA SER A 530 8.62 7.34 26.85
C SER A 530 8.41 5.85 27.14
N THR A 531 9.39 4.99 26.82
CA THR A 531 9.33 3.55 27.13
C THR A 531 9.78 3.26 28.56
N ASP A 532 9.26 2.17 29.14
CA ASP A 532 9.71 1.68 30.43
C ASP A 532 9.95 0.16 30.39
N TYR A 533 10.57 -0.37 31.47
CA TYR A 533 10.74 -1.80 31.63
C TYR A 533 9.86 -2.29 32.78
N ALA A 534 8.89 -3.14 32.48
CA ALA A 534 7.95 -3.69 33.43
C ALA A 534 7.55 -5.12 33.06
N GLY A 535 7.40 -5.98 34.08
CA GLY A 535 6.95 -7.36 33.88
C GLY A 535 7.83 -8.18 32.92
N GLY A 536 9.14 -7.95 32.92
CA GLY A 536 10.10 -8.70 32.12
C GLY A 536 10.20 -8.25 30.62
N CYS A 537 9.56 -7.15 30.25
CA CYS A 537 9.55 -6.64 28.87
C CYS A 537 9.76 -5.12 28.84
N LEU A 538 10.24 -4.61 27.71
CA LEU A 538 10.11 -3.20 27.37
C LEU A 538 8.65 -2.91 27.02
N CYS A 539 8.10 -1.83 27.58
CA CYS A 539 6.73 -1.41 27.38
C CYS A 539 6.72 0.01 26.82
N THR A 540 6.09 0.23 25.68
CA THR A 540 5.85 1.58 25.17
C THR A 540 4.79 2.29 25.98
N ALA A 541 4.67 3.61 25.82
CA ALA A 541 3.61 4.39 26.48
C ALA A 541 2.19 3.89 26.15
N ALA A 542 2.00 3.27 24.98
CA ALA A 542 0.74 2.66 24.53
C ALA A 542 0.52 1.24 25.08
N GLY A 543 1.50 0.66 25.77
CA GLY A 543 1.40 -0.68 26.35
C GLY A 543 1.90 -1.82 25.45
N THR A 544 2.38 -1.55 24.25
CA THR A 544 2.99 -2.57 23.37
C THR A 544 4.29 -3.09 24.02
N ARG A 545 4.51 -4.40 23.94
CA ARG A 545 5.57 -5.10 24.69
C ARG A 545 6.60 -5.71 23.75
N TYR A 546 7.89 -5.57 24.11
CA TYR A 546 9.03 -6.11 23.36
C TYR A 546 10.00 -6.85 24.29
N LYS A 547 10.70 -7.86 23.78
CA LYS A 547 11.69 -8.65 24.52
C LYS A 547 12.98 -7.87 24.78
N GLY A 548 13.31 -6.90 23.92
CA GLY A 548 14.51 -6.09 24.03
C GLY A 548 14.54 -4.95 23.02
N ILE A 549 15.62 -4.18 23.08
CA ILE A 549 15.95 -3.14 22.11
C ILE A 549 17.30 -3.43 21.46
N ILE A 550 17.39 -3.25 20.14
CA ILE A 550 18.61 -3.36 19.35
C ILE A 550 19.04 -1.95 18.95
N ILE A 551 20.28 -1.63 19.26
CA ILE A 551 20.96 -0.39 18.90
C ILE A 551 21.92 -0.72 17.75
N PRO A 552 21.74 -0.19 16.53
CA PRO A 552 22.67 -0.42 15.42
C PRO A 552 24.11 -0.06 15.79
N GLU A 553 25.06 -0.82 15.28
CA GLU A 553 26.47 -0.66 15.63
C GLU A 553 26.99 0.72 15.23
N GLY A 554 27.80 1.34 16.10
CA GLY A 554 28.46 2.62 15.84
C GLY A 554 27.57 3.86 15.80
N CYS A 555 26.25 3.74 16.01
CA CYS A 555 25.36 4.90 15.99
C CYS A 555 25.56 5.81 17.23
N VAL A 556 25.41 7.12 17.02
CA VAL A 556 25.53 8.14 18.07
C VAL A 556 24.14 8.57 18.53
N MET A 557 23.79 8.22 19.76
CA MET A 557 22.54 8.67 20.40
C MET A 557 22.69 10.05 21.06
N PRO A 558 21.60 10.82 21.16
CA PRO A 558 21.54 11.96 22.09
C PRO A 558 21.83 11.50 23.51
N LYS A 559 22.42 12.37 24.32
CA LYS A 559 22.88 12.03 25.69
C LYS A 559 21.73 11.56 26.59
N ASP A 560 20.59 12.21 26.54
CA ASP A 560 19.39 11.86 27.29
C ASP A 560 18.82 10.49 26.87
N VAL A 561 18.83 10.18 25.58
CA VAL A 561 18.42 8.87 25.04
C VAL A 561 19.41 7.78 25.49
N GLU A 562 20.72 8.04 25.41
CA GLU A 562 21.75 7.11 25.87
C GLU A 562 21.62 6.81 27.38
N GLU A 563 21.40 7.86 28.18
CA GLU A 563 21.17 7.73 29.63
C GLU A 563 19.91 6.92 29.94
N HIS A 564 18.83 7.15 29.16
CA HIS A 564 17.57 6.40 29.28
C HIS A 564 17.76 4.91 28.93
N VAL A 565 18.42 4.60 27.83
CA VAL A 565 18.73 3.20 27.43
C VAL A 565 19.55 2.50 28.48
N LYS A 566 20.57 3.16 29.08
CA LYS A 566 21.34 2.64 30.20
C LYS A 566 20.47 2.38 31.44
N ALA A 567 19.52 3.30 31.71
CA ALA A 567 18.59 3.14 32.82
C ALA A 567 17.63 1.94 32.62
N LEU A 568 17.14 1.73 31.40
CA LEU A 568 16.34 0.55 31.03
C LEU A 568 17.15 -0.74 31.22
N GLY A 569 18.42 -0.77 30.78
CA GLY A 569 19.33 -1.90 31.00
C GLY A 569 19.56 -2.20 32.48
N ASN A 570 19.74 -1.18 33.31
CA ASN A 570 19.90 -1.32 34.77
C ASN A 570 18.62 -1.87 35.44
N LYS A 571 17.43 -1.63 34.87
CA LYS A 571 16.17 -2.24 35.30
C LYS A 571 16.00 -3.70 34.83
N GLY A 572 16.87 -4.21 33.96
CA GLY A 572 16.87 -5.58 33.48
C GLY A 572 16.43 -5.74 32.02
N ALA A 573 16.18 -4.64 31.29
CA ALA A 573 15.87 -4.70 29.87
C ALA A 573 17.05 -5.27 29.07
N LYS A 574 16.75 -6.07 28.06
CA LYS A 574 17.75 -6.57 27.12
C LYS A 574 18.09 -5.46 26.12
N VAL A 575 19.29 -4.91 26.24
CA VAL A 575 19.87 -3.93 25.32
C VAL A 575 20.95 -4.65 24.52
N ILE A 576 20.78 -4.74 23.20
CA ILE A 576 21.68 -5.42 22.28
C ILE A 576 22.33 -4.35 21.40
N TYR A 577 23.65 -4.32 21.36
CA TYR A 577 24.41 -3.44 20.46
C TYR A 577 24.89 -4.26 19.25
N GLY A 578 24.57 -3.78 18.04
CA GLY A 578 24.75 -4.57 16.84
C GLY A 578 23.62 -5.61 16.63
N HIS A 579 23.88 -6.63 15.81
CA HIS A 579 22.87 -7.61 15.40
C HIS A 579 23.36 -9.07 15.54
N ASP A 580 24.13 -9.36 16.60
CA ASP A 580 24.58 -10.73 16.88
C ASP A 580 23.40 -11.67 17.17
N LYS A 581 23.32 -12.77 16.40
CA LYS A 581 22.24 -13.74 16.50
C LYS A 581 22.16 -14.38 17.90
N GLY A 582 23.30 -14.68 18.52
CA GLY A 582 23.33 -15.30 19.84
C GLY A 582 22.80 -14.39 20.94
N ASP A 583 22.99 -13.06 20.82
CA ASP A 583 22.40 -12.08 21.74
C ASP A 583 20.89 -12.02 21.60
N MET A 584 20.36 -12.07 20.36
CA MET A 584 18.93 -12.13 20.09
C MET A 584 18.31 -13.43 20.63
N GLU A 585 18.94 -14.59 20.40
CA GLU A 585 18.47 -15.90 20.91
C GLU A 585 18.49 -16.01 22.44
N ARG A 586 19.34 -15.23 23.13
CA ARG A 586 19.30 -15.11 24.62
C ARG A 586 18.12 -14.24 25.09
N ALA A 587 17.54 -13.43 24.26
CA ALA A 587 16.46 -12.51 24.60
C ALA A 587 15.08 -13.03 24.18
N ALA A 588 14.98 -13.73 23.05
CA ALA A 588 13.72 -14.24 22.47
C ALA A 588 13.93 -15.59 21.78
N ASN A 589 12.84 -16.33 21.55
CA ASN A 589 12.84 -17.55 20.75
C ASN A 589 12.63 -17.19 19.27
N PRO A 590 13.51 -17.62 18.36
CA PRO A 590 13.30 -17.40 16.92
C PRO A 590 12.17 -18.26 16.37
N GLU A 591 11.55 -17.82 15.27
CA GLU A 591 10.62 -18.62 14.48
C GLU A 591 11.38 -19.43 13.42
N PRO A 592 11.47 -20.75 13.53
CA PRO A 592 12.18 -21.58 12.57
C PRO A 592 11.56 -21.55 11.17
N MET A 593 10.26 -21.25 11.06
CA MET A 593 9.60 -21.01 9.78
C MET A 593 10.31 -19.94 8.94
N LYS A 594 10.79 -18.85 9.59
CA LYS A 594 11.60 -17.81 8.93
C LYS A 594 13.04 -18.26 8.71
N SER A 595 13.74 -18.62 9.81
CA SER A 595 15.19 -18.82 9.78
C SER A 595 15.66 -20.07 9.02
N ARG A 596 14.83 -21.13 8.94
CA ARG A 596 15.19 -22.39 8.28
C ARG A 596 14.53 -22.52 6.90
N HIS A 597 13.35 -21.98 6.71
CA HIS A 597 12.55 -22.22 5.51
C HIS A 597 12.28 -20.95 4.68
N GLY A 598 12.74 -19.78 5.13
CA GLY A 598 12.61 -18.50 4.40
C GLY A 598 11.17 -18.00 4.25
N LEU A 599 10.23 -18.56 5.03
CA LEU A 599 8.85 -18.08 5.02
C LEU A 599 8.77 -16.66 5.58
N LYS A 600 7.88 -15.85 5.03
CA LYS A 600 7.54 -14.54 5.60
C LYS A 600 6.35 -14.68 6.50
N ILE A 601 6.45 -14.11 7.70
CA ILE A 601 5.39 -14.20 8.70
C ILE A 601 5.23 -12.89 9.45
N ILE A 602 4.03 -12.69 10.00
CA ILE A 602 3.78 -11.78 11.12
C ILE A 602 3.00 -12.51 12.18
N ARG A 603 3.41 -12.35 13.45
CA ARG A 603 2.74 -12.90 14.63
C ARG A 603 1.98 -11.80 15.36
N ARG A 604 0.79 -12.13 15.85
CA ARG A 604 -0.02 -11.26 16.70
C ARG A 604 -0.52 -12.02 17.90
N SER A 605 -0.66 -11.35 19.03
CA SER A 605 -1.27 -11.88 20.24
C SER A 605 -2.76 -11.50 20.31
N ASN A 606 -3.57 -12.34 20.94
CA ASN A 606 -4.99 -12.09 21.18
C ASN A 606 -5.39 -12.67 22.55
N ASP A 607 -6.63 -12.47 22.97
CA ASP A 607 -7.12 -12.88 24.30
C ASP A 607 -7.06 -14.40 24.56
N TYR A 608 -6.85 -15.21 23.51
CA TYR A 608 -6.87 -16.68 23.56
C TYR A 608 -5.50 -17.34 23.32
N GLY A 609 -4.53 -16.56 22.80
CA GLY A 609 -3.20 -17.02 22.44
C GLY A 609 -2.60 -16.16 21.32
N HIS A 610 -2.11 -16.80 20.27
CA HIS A 610 -1.47 -16.13 19.14
C HIS A 610 -2.10 -16.53 17.80
N HIS A 611 -1.85 -15.71 16.80
CA HIS A 611 -2.12 -16.08 15.41
C HIS A 611 -1.06 -15.52 14.49
N TYR A 612 -0.87 -16.20 13.37
CA TYR A 612 0.15 -15.89 12.38
C TYR A 612 -0.49 -15.72 11.02
N PHE A 613 -0.04 -14.73 10.27
CA PHE A 613 -0.14 -14.75 8.82
C PHE A 613 1.19 -15.28 8.27
N ILE A 614 1.14 -16.29 7.44
CA ILE A 614 2.32 -17.02 6.91
C ILE A 614 2.25 -17.03 5.40
N ALA A 615 3.29 -16.57 4.71
CA ALA A 615 3.39 -16.55 3.26
C ALA A 615 4.66 -17.26 2.79
N ASN A 616 4.49 -18.21 1.86
CA ASN A 616 5.60 -18.85 1.16
C ASN A 616 5.92 -18.06 -0.12
N LEU A 617 6.80 -17.06 0.00
CA LEU A 617 7.28 -16.26 -1.11
C LEU A 617 8.57 -16.83 -1.75
N THR A 618 8.89 -18.11 -1.47
CA THR A 618 10.06 -18.80 -2.03
C THR A 618 9.72 -19.52 -3.34
N ASP A 619 10.73 -19.99 -4.04
CA ASP A 619 10.63 -20.74 -5.30
C ASP A 619 10.29 -22.23 -5.13
N HIS A 620 10.09 -22.70 -3.89
CA HIS A 620 9.87 -24.11 -3.58
C HIS A 620 8.75 -24.33 -2.54
N ASP A 621 8.20 -25.53 -2.58
CA ASP A 621 7.22 -25.97 -1.58
C ASP A 621 7.91 -26.29 -0.25
N VAL A 622 7.32 -25.90 0.85
CA VAL A 622 7.83 -26.19 2.21
C VAL A 622 6.98 -27.28 2.84
N LYS A 623 7.60 -28.44 3.08
CA LYS A 623 7.04 -29.56 3.86
C LYS A 623 8.02 -29.85 5.00
N ALA A 624 7.62 -29.57 6.23
CA ALA A 624 8.50 -29.67 7.40
C ALA A 624 7.69 -29.78 8.69
N SER A 625 8.28 -30.38 9.73
CA SER A 625 7.84 -30.22 11.10
C SER A 625 8.73 -29.18 11.78
N VAL A 626 8.15 -28.14 12.35
CA VAL A 626 8.88 -27.02 12.94
C VAL A 626 8.32 -26.64 14.31
N PRO A 627 9.20 -26.38 15.32
CA PRO A 627 8.72 -25.79 16.56
C PRO A 627 8.25 -24.36 16.33
N LEU A 628 7.24 -23.94 17.10
CA LEU A 628 6.77 -22.55 17.18
C LEU A 628 7.48 -21.82 18.34
N ALA A 629 7.66 -20.52 18.20
CA ALA A 629 8.14 -19.67 19.30
C ALA A 629 7.11 -19.53 20.45
N VAL A 630 5.86 -19.90 20.20
CA VAL A 630 4.74 -19.90 21.16
C VAL A 630 4.43 -21.32 21.67
N THR A 631 3.66 -21.45 22.76
CA THR A 631 3.51 -22.71 23.50
C THR A 631 2.06 -23.18 23.63
N GLU A 632 1.15 -22.68 22.82
CA GLU A 632 -0.25 -23.09 22.78
C GLU A 632 -0.42 -24.54 22.32
N LYS A 633 -1.48 -25.19 22.82
CA LYS A 633 -1.70 -26.62 22.62
C LYS A 633 -2.51 -26.98 21.37
N TYR A 634 -3.36 -26.05 20.92
CA TYR A 634 -4.29 -26.27 19.82
C TYR A 634 -3.98 -25.32 18.69
N GLY A 635 -4.00 -25.84 17.47
CA GLY A 635 -3.76 -25.09 16.24
C GLY A 635 -4.90 -25.24 15.24
N MET A 636 -5.22 -24.17 14.53
CA MET A 636 -6.18 -24.15 13.44
C MET A 636 -5.62 -23.41 12.24
N TRP A 637 -5.63 -24.07 11.10
CA TRP A 637 -5.38 -23.44 9.82
C TRP A 637 -6.63 -22.74 9.29
N TYR A 638 -6.46 -21.55 8.79
CA TYR A 638 -7.44 -20.86 7.96
C TYR A 638 -6.81 -20.50 6.62
N ASN A 639 -7.44 -20.96 5.54
CA ASN A 639 -7.04 -20.63 4.18
C ASN A 639 -7.85 -19.44 3.67
N PRO A 640 -7.28 -18.21 3.56
CA PRO A 640 -8.01 -17.01 3.13
C PRO A 640 -8.39 -17.05 1.64
N MET A 641 -7.73 -17.87 0.80
CA MET A 641 -8.10 -18.08 -0.60
C MET A 641 -9.45 -18.80 -0.73
N THR A 642 -9.66 -19.83 0.08
CA THR A 642 -10.85 -20.72 -0.02
C THR A 642 -11.89 -20.50 1.07
N ASN A 643 -11.57 -19.72 2.11
CA ASN A 643 -12.40 -19.53 3.31
C ASN A 643 -12.67 -20.84 4.09
N ILE A 644 -11.70 -21.76 4.10
CA ILE A 644 -11.81 -23.07 4.75
C ILE A 644 -10.94 -23.11 6.01
N TYR A 645 -11.48 -23.71 7.06
CA TYR A 645 -10.79 -24.01 8.32
C TYR A 645 -10.47 -25.51 8.38
N THR A 646 -9.25 -25.82 8.84
CA THR A 646 -8.82 -27.21 9.16
C THR A 646 -8.03 -27.21 10.47
N LYS A 647 -8.01 -28.36 11.16
CA LYS A 647 -7.15 -28.48 12.32
C LYS A 647 -5.69 -28.51 11.89
N ALA A 648 -4.85 -27.73 12.56
CA ALA A 648 -3.40 -27.81 12.41
C ALA A 648 -2.87 -28.92 13.34
N ARG A 649 -1.95 -29.73 12.81
CA ARG A 649 -1.28 -30.75 13.64
C ARG A 649 -0.15 -30.08 14.42
N LEU A 650 -0.30 -30.09 15.74
CA LEU A 650 0.70 -29.62 16.72
C LEU A 650 1.10 -30.81 17.59
N ASP A 651 2.16 -31.54 17.19
CA ASP A 651 2.66 -32.67 17.95
C ASP A 651 3.85 -32.27 18.83
N ALA A 652 3.68 -32.32 20.16
CA ALA A 652 4.69 -31.91 21.12
C ALA A 652 5.27 -30.48 20.92
N GLY A 653 4.44 -29.55 20.40
CA GLY A 653 4.83 -28.17 20.13
C GLY A 653 5.44 -27.96 18.75
N GLU A 654 5.51 -28.98 17.90
CA GLU A 654 5.92 -28.87 16.51
C GLU A 654 4.72 -28.79 15.58
N LEU A 655 4.75 -27.81 14.67
CA LEU A 655 3.74 -27.60 13.64
C LEU A 655 4.12 -28.36 12.37
N GLU A 656 3.18 -29.16 11.85
CA GLU A 656 3.31 -29.75 10.51
C GLU A 656 3.00 -28.66 9.45
N LEU A 657 4.02 -28.27 8.68
CA LEU A 657 3.92 -27.33 7.58
C LEU A 657 3.77 -28.05 6.24
N ASN A 658 2.82 -27.58 5.43
CA ASN A 658 2.67 -28.00 4.04
C ASN A 658 2.17 -26.79 3.23
N LEU A 659 3.10 -25.96 2.74
CA LEU A 659 2.82 -24.75 2.00
C LEU A 659 3.51 -24.77 0.64
N ARG A 660 2.73 -24.67 -0.44
CA ARG A 660 3.28 -24.57 -1.80
C ARG A 660 3.89 -23.18 -2.04
N SER A 661 4.80 -23.07 -3.01
CA SER A 661 5.34 -21.80 -3.51
C SER A 661 4.19 -20.86 -3.91
N GLY A 662 4.17 -19.63 -3.38
CA GLY A 662 3.11 -18.63 -3.59
C GLY A 662 1.86 -18.77 -2.70
N GLU A 663 1.79 -19.79 -1.84
CA GLU A 663 0.65 -20.00 -0.93
C GLU A 663 0.82 -19.20 0.36
N SER A 664 -0.30 -18.73 0.91
CA SER A 664 -0.36 -18.09 2.23
C SER A 664 -1.51 -18.62 3.05
N ARG A 665 -1.31 -18.76 4.36
CA ARG A 665 -2.31 -19.24 5.32
C ARG A 665 -2.25 -18.46 6.63
N ILE A 666 -3.31 -18.55 7.39
CA ILE A 666 -3.39 -18.04 8.75
C ILE A 666 -3.42 -19.22 9.71
N LEU A 667 -2.51 -19.20 10.70
CA LEU A 667 -2.48 -20.15 11.80
C LEU A 667 -3.03 -19.46 13.05
N VAL A 668 -4.04 -20.05 13.70
CA VAL A 668 -4.54 -19.59 15.01
C VAL A 668 -4.12 -20.62 16.05
N CYS A 669 -3.42 -20.18 17.10
CA CYS A 669 -2.96 -20.99 18.21
C CYS A 669 -3.67 -20.57 19.52
N ALA A 670 -4.14 -21.54 20.31
CA ALA A 670 -4.80 -21.28 21.59
C ALA A 670 -4.61 -22.43 22.59
N ASN A 671 -4.91 -22.15 23.85
CA ASN A 671 -4.94 -23.19 24.90
C ASN A 671 -6.35 -23.79 25.13
N THR A 672 -7.31 -23.46 24.27
CA THR A 672 -8.68 -24.00 24.29
C THR A 672 -9.09 -24.53 22.91
N GLU A 673 -9.89 -25.59 22.90
CA GLU A 673 -10.49 -26.12 21.66
C GLU A 673 -11.62 -25.24 21.10
N ASP A 674 -12.05 -24.21 21.82
CA ASP A 674 -13.10 -23.29 21.40
C ASP A 674 -12.72 -22.50 20.13
N ILE A 675 -11.45 -22.53 19.68
CA ILE A 675 -11.04 -22.03 18.37
C ILE A 675 -11.65 -22.80 17.21
N TYR A 676 -12.04 -24.05 17.43
CA TYR A 676 -12.55 -24.93 16.37
C TYR A 676 -14.01 -24.65 16.05
N PRO A 677 -14.35 -24.27 14.80
CA PRO A 677 -15.74 -24.26 14.35
C PRO A 677 -16.35 -25.64 14.44
N GLU A 678 -17.67 -25.74 14.66
CA GLU A 678 -18.38 -26.99 14.68
C GLU A 678 -18.20 -27.76 13.35
N GLY A 679 -17.81 -29.03 13.43
CA GLY A 679 -17.57 -29.88 12.26
C GLY A 679 -16.26 -29.59 11.52
N ILE A 680 -15.29 -28.95 12.16
CA ILE A 680 -13.96 -28.72 11.57
C ILE A 680 -13.32 -30.04 11.12
N ALA A 681 -12.81 -30.06 9.89
CA ALA A 681 -12.11 -31.23 9.34
C ALA A 681 -10.62 -31.24 9.76
N GLU A 682 -10.05 -32.46 9.82
CA GLU A 682 -8.58 -32.61 9.83
C GLU A 682 -8.01 -32.15 8.49
N GLU A 683 -6.77 -31.63 8.50
CA GLU A 683 -6.06 -31.33 7.26
C GLU A 683 -5.81 -32.62 6.48
N ARG A 684 -6.22 -32.66 5.22
CA ARG A 684 -6.02 -33.83 4.35
C ARG A 684 -4.58 -33.88 3.87
N SER A 685 -4.03 -35.10 3.74
CA SER A 685 -2.75 -35.30 3.07
C SER A 685 -2.83 -34.83 1.61
N SER A 686 -1.82 -34.12 1.16
CA SER A 686 -1.69 -33.69 -0.24
C SER A 686 -1.03 -34.73 -1.14
N GLU A 687 -0.79 -35.95 -0.65
CA GLU A 687 -0.19 -37.02 -1.46
C GLU A 687 -1.22 -37.59 -2.42
N GLY A 688 -1.03 -37.30 -3.71
CA GLY A 688 -1.89 -37.75 -4.78
C GLY A 688 -1.83 -39.27 -4.99
N THR A 689 -2.99 -39.90 -5.09
CA THR A 689 -3.12 -41.36 -5.38
C THR A 689 -3.33 -41.65 -6.86
N GLY A 690 -3.27 -40.62 -7.73
CA GLY A 690 -3.38 -40.77 -9.18
C GLY A 690 -3.54 -39.44 -9.88
N GLU A 691 -3.18 -39.42 -11.15
CA GLU A 691 -3.31 -38.23 -12.01
C GLU A 691 -4.04 -38.60 -13.30
N ILE A 692 -4.85 -37.66 -13.80
CA ILE A 692 -5.47 -37.71 -15.11
C ILE A 692 -5.10 -36.42 -15.86
N ASP A 693 -4.15 -36.52 -16.75
CA ASP A 693 -3.77 -35.39 -17.62
C ASP A 693 -4.76 -35.29 -18.79
N ILE A 694 -5.53 -34.18 -18.81
CA ILE A 694 -6.50 -33.87 -19.88
C ILE A 694 -6.02 -32.77 -20.81
N THR A 695 -4.78 -32.37 -20.72
CA THR A 695 -4.14 -31.33 -21.56
C THR A 695 -4.23 -31.69 -23.05
N ASN A 696 -3.91 -32.95 -23.39
CA ASN A 696 -4.03 -33.49 -24.72
C ASN A 696 -5.40 -34.17 -24.85
N GLY A 697 -6.41 -33.42 -25.26
CA GLY A 697 -7.80 -33.88 -25.37
C GLY A 697 -8.57 -33.04 -26.37
N LYS A 698 -9.81 -33.46 -26.64
CA LYS A 698 -10.70 -32.69 -27.53
C LYS A 698 -11.28 -31.52 -26.72
N TRP A 699 -10.79 -30.34 -27.01
CA TRP A 699 -11.29 -29.10 -26.42
C TRP A 699 -12.05 -28.25 -27.45
N THR A 700 -13.07 -27.55 -27.00
CA THR A 700 -13.70 -26.49 -27.76
C THR A 700 -13.37 -25.18 -27.05
N LEU A 701 -12.87 -24.19 -27.79
CA LEU A 701 -12.61 -22.84 -27.28
C LEU A 701 -13.51 -21.85 -28.01
N SER A 702 -14.32 -21.12 -27.26
CA SER A 702 -15.09 -19.96 -27.74
C SER A 702 -14.75 -18.73 -26.89
N PHE A 703 -15.22 -17.55 -27.30
CA PHE A 703 -14.90 -16.31 -26.58
C PHE A 703 -16.18 -15.60 -26.15
N ILE A 704 -16.12 -14.96 -24.97
CA ILE A 704 -17.17 -14.08 -24.45
C ILE A 704 -16.52 -12.78 -23.94
N GLU A 705 -17.29 -11.69 -23.88
CA GLU A 705 -16.80 -10.37 -23.42
C GLU A 705 -15.55 -9.91 -24.20
N GLU A 706 -15.47 -10.26 -25.46
CA GLU A 706 -14.29 -10.15 -26.32
C GLU A 706 -14.19 -8.81 -27.05
N GLN A 707 -13.00 -8.23 -27.07
CA GLN A 707 -12.69 -7.02 -27.85
C GLN A 707 -11.26 -7.11 -28.45
N PRO A 708 -11.08 -7.09 -29.79
CA PRO A 708 -12.12 -7.22 -30.82
C PRO A 708 -12.76 -8.60 -30.81
N LYS A 709 -13.92 -8.73 -31.49
CA LYS A 709 -14.57 -10.03 -31.64
C LYS A 709 -13.70 -11.01 -32.42
N VAL A 710 -13.55 -12.21 -31.90
CA VAL A 710 -12.87 -13.34 -32.55
C VAL A 710 -13.80 -13.97 -33.58
N GLY A 711 -15.11 -14.05 -33.29
CA GLY A 711 -16.18 -14.41 -34.21
C GLY A 711 -16.25 -15.89 -34.62
N GLN A 712 -15.42 -16.76 -34.06
CA GLN A 712 -15.44 -18.21 -34.33
C GLN A 712 -15.02 -19.00 -33.06
N ALA A 713 -15.45 -20.27 -33.04
CA ALA A 713 -14.97 -21.24 -32.05
C ALA A 713 -13.87 -22.12 -32.69
N TYR A 714 -12.93 -22.56 -31.84
CA TYR A 714 -11.81 -23.43 -32.23
C TYR A 714 -12.00 -24.83 -31.68
N LYS A 715 -11.69 -25.84 -32.45
CA LYS A 715 -11.54 -27.21 -32.00
C LYS A 715 -10.04 -27.50 -31.83
N LEU A 716 -9.67 -27.88 -30.62
CA LEU A 716 -8.27 -28.09 -30.26
C LEU A 716 -8.07 -29.54 -29.85
N ASP A 717 -7.04 -30.18 -30.37
CA ASP A 717 -6.61 -31.53 -29.92
C ASP A 717 -5.62 -31.46 -28.74
N LYS A 718 -5.15 -30.23 -28.44
CA LYS A 718 -4.29 -29.89 -27.32
C LYS A 718 -4.52 -28.46 -26.90
N LEU A 719 -4.45 -28.17 -25.61
CA LEU A 719 -4.46 -26.80 -25.10
C LEU A 719 -3.27 -25.99 -25.63
N GLN A 720 -3.54 -24.76 -26.03
CA GLN A 720 -2.53 -23.82 -26.58
C GLN A 720 -2.96 -22.38 -26.31
N THR A 721 -2.01 -21.44 -26.43
CA THR A 721 -2.25 -20.01 -26.21
C THR A 721 -2.96 -19.38 -27.38
N TRP A 722 -3.70 -18.30 -27.10
CA TRP A 722 -4.54 -17.61 -28.10
C TRP A 722 -3.72 -17.02 -29.26
N GLU A 723 -2.46 -16.59 -28.98
CA GLU A 723 -1.54 -16.01 -29.95
C GLU A 723 -1.24 -16.96 -31.12
N THR A 724 -1.43 -18.26 -30.92
CA THR A 724 -1.19 -19.30 -31.93
C THR A 724 -2.43 -19.62 -32.79
N LEU A 725 -3.60 -19.02 -32.48
CA LEU A 725 -4.90 -19.36 -33.09
C LEU A 725 -5.29 -18.43 -34.25
N GLY A 726 -4.56 -17.32 -34.43
CA GLY A 726 -4.80 -16.34 -35.50
C GLY A 726 -4.91 -14.91 -34.98
N ASP A 727 -4.89 -13.95 -35.91
CA ASP A 727 -4.69 -12.53 -35.60
C ASP A 727 -5.75 -11.96 -34.64
N SER A 728 -7.03 -12.32 -34.81
CA SER A 728 -8.09 -11.81 -33.94
C SER A 728 -7.98 -12.35 -32.52
N ALA A 729 -7.65 -13.63 -32.34
CA ALA A 729 -7.46 -14.23 -31.04
C ALA A 729 -6.19 -13.71 -30.34
N ALA A 730 -5.13 -13.44 -31.12
CA ALA A 730 -3.86 -12.93 -30.59
C ALA A 730 -3.97 -11.52 -29.97
N VAL A 731 -4.92 -10.69 -30.43
CA VAL A 731 -5.07 -9.30 -29.97
C VAL A 731 -6.32 -9.07 -29.13
N THR A 732 -7.17 -10.08 -28.94
CA THR A 732 -8.40 -9.88 -28.17
C THR A 732 -8.12 -9.76 -26.68
N MET A 733 -8.87 -8.90 -26.03
CA MET A 733 -9.06 -8.84 -24.57
C MET A 733 -10.43 -9.44 -24.26
N GLY A 734 -10.55 -10.31 -23.26
CA GLY A 734 -11.81 -10.91 -22.87
C GLY A 734 -11.63 -12.25 -22.18
N THR A 735 -12.63 -13.13 -22.34
CA THR A 735 -12.66 -14.43 -21.70
C THR A 735 -12.80 -15.54 -22.71
N GLY A 736 -11.84 -16.47 -22.70
CA GLY A 736 -11.88 -17.71 -23.49
C GLY A 736 -12.56 -18.82 -22.70
N VAL A 737 -13.56 -19.44 -23.29
CA VAL A 737 -14.34 -20.53 -22.69
C VAL A 737 -13.87 -21.87 -23.29
N TYR A 738 -13.15 -22.64 -22.49
CA TYR A 738 -12.66 -23.98 -22.83
C TYR A 738 -13.62 -25.05 -22.30
N GLU A 739 -14.04 -25.96 -23.18
CA GLU A 739 -14.92 -27.06 -22.79
C GLU A 739 -14.37 -28.41 -23.27
N THR A 740 -14.41 -29.39 -22.39
CA THR A 740 -14.02 -30.78 -22.67
C THR A 740 -14.84 -31.77 -21.89
N GLU A 741 -14.68 -33.07 -22.20
CA GLU A 741 -15.30 -34.16 -21.51
C GLU A 741 -14.27 -35.17 -21.01
N VAL A 742 -14.42 -35.60 -19.76
CA VAL A 742 -13.60 -36.64 -19.16
C VAL A 742 -14.47 -37.76 -18.62
N LYS A 743 -14.03 -39.01 -18.82
CA LYS A 743 -14.71 -40.20 -18.27
C LYS A 743 -13.97 -40.75 -17.05
N LEU A 744 -14.68 -40.88 -15.94
CA LEU A 744 -14.13 -41.48 -14.74
C LEU A 744 -14.69 -42.91 -14.55
N SER A 745 -13.81 -43.80 -14.10
CA SER A 745 -14.19 -45.15 -13.63
C SER A 745 -15.05 -45.06 -12.34
N ARG A 746 -15.59 -46.21 -11.89
CA ARG A 746 -16.29 -46.23 -10.59
C ARG A 746 -15.34 -45.94 -9.42
N ASP A 747 -14.11 -46.38 -9.52
CA ASP A 747 -13.14 -46.26 -8.43
C ASP A 747 -12.56 -44.83 -8.41
N ASP A 748 -12.28 -44.20 -9.57
CA ASP A 748 -11.89 -42.83 -9.65
C ASP A 748 -12.96 -41.85 -9.16
N ALA A 749 -14.25 -42.15 -9.41
CA ALA A 749 -15.36 -41.32 -8.92
C ALA A 749 -15.53 -41.33 -7.38
N ARG A 750 -14.79 -42.18 -6.67
CA ARG A 750 -14.79 -42.24 -5.20
C ARG A 750 -13.64 -41.48 -4.57
N LYS A 751 -12.63 -41.11 -5.36
CA LYS A 751 -11.50 -40.32 -4.92
C LYS A 751 -11.89 -38.86 -4.72
N HIS A 752 -11.16 -38.18 -3.84
CA HIS A 752 -11.20 -36.73 -3.80
C HIS A 752 -10.27 -36.17 -4.87
N TRP A 753 -10.74 -35.21 -5.65
CA TRP A 753 -9.99 -34.65 -6.77
C TRP A 753 -9.73 -33.19 -6.58
N THR A 754 -8.52 -32.75 -6.94
CA THR A 754 -8.19 -31.34 -7.23
C THR A 754 -7.93 -31.18 -8.73
N ILE A 755 -8.23 -30.00 -9.26
CA ILE A 755 -7.85 -29.63 -10.63
C ILE A 755 -6.69 -28.64 -10.58
N ASP A 756 -5.56 -29.03 -11.16
CA ASP A 756 -4.37 -28.22 -11.34
C ASP A 756 -4.37 -27.68 -12.76
N LEU A 757 -4.46 -26.36 -12.88
CA LEU A 757 -4.50 -25.65 -14.17
C LEU A 757 -3.10 -25.28 -14.66
N GLY A 758 -2.06 -25.60 -13.89
CA GLY A 758 -0.65 -25.35 -14.20
C GLY A 758 -0.36 -23.88 -14.40
N ASP A 759 -0.37 -23.42 -15.62
CA ASP A 759 -0.05 -22.04 -16.03
C ASP A 759 -1.27 -21.36 -16.66
N VAL A 760 -1.93 -20.50 -15.89
CA VAL A 760 -3.11 -19.72 -16.30
C VAL A 760 -2.71 -18.29 -16.67
N ARG A 761 -3.24 -17.78 -17.79
CA ARG A 761 -2.99 -16.44 -18.29
C ARG A 761 -4.30 -15.69 -18.54
N GLU A 762 -4.97 -15.07 -17.44
CA GLU A 762 -4.37 -14.82 -16.11
C GLU A 762 -5.22 -15.36 -14.96
N SER A 763 -6.56 -15.45 -15.09
CA SER A 763 -7.46 -16.02 -14.10
C SER A 763 -8.43 -17.00 -14.75
N ALA A 764 -8.88 -18.02 -14.00
CA ALA A 764 -9.73 -19.07 -14.54
C ALA A 764 -10.89 -19.44 -13.61
N ARG A 765 -12.11 -19.26 -14.06
CA ARG A 765 -13.31 -19.80 -13.42
C ARG A 765 -13.57 -21.23 -13.90
N VAL A 766 -13.73 -22.15 -12.98
CA VAL A 766 -13.88 -23.57 -13.30
C VAL A 766 -15.29 -24.06 -12.94
N TYR A 767 -15.89 -24.79 -13.88
CA TYR A 767 -17.17 -25.48 -13.71
C TYR A 767 -17.02 -26.96 -14.06
N ILE A 768 -17.55 -27.82 -13.24
CA ILE A 768 -17.62 -29.27 -13.47
C ILE A 768 -19.08 -29.68 -13.45
N ASN A 769 -19.57 -30.32 -14.52
CA ASN A 769 -20.98 -30.67 -14.67
C ASN A 769 -21.94 -29.50 -14.38
N ASN A 770 -21.59 -28.29 -14.85
CA ASN A 770 -22.28 -27.00 -14.61
C ASN A 770 -22.28 -26.52 -13.15
N VAL A 771 -21.54 -27.17 -12.26
CA VAL A 771 -21.33 -26.69 -10.88
C VAL A 771 -20.10 -25.79 -10.83
N TYR A 772 -20.23 -24.57 -10.35
CA TYR A 772 -19.10 -23.67 -10.12
C TYR A 772 -18.21 -24.20 -9.00
N ILE A 773 -16.93 -24.42 -9.31
CA ILE A 773 -15.94 -24.96 -8.37
C ILE A 773 -15.20 -23.82 -7.66
N GLY A 774 -14.82 -22.79 -8.40
CA GLY A 774 -14.08 -21.66 -7.89
C GLY A 774 -13.36 -20.89 -9.02
N CYS A 775 -12.60 -19.88 -8.62
CA CYS A 775 -11.73 -19.10 -9.52
C CYS A 775 -10.26 -19.30 -9.10
N ALA A 776 -9.44 -19.79 -10.00
CA ALA A 776 -7.99 -19.85 -9.86
C ALA A 776 -7.42 -18.53 -10.39
N TRP A 777 -7.10 -17.59 -9.50
CA TRP A 777 -6.66 -16.24 -9.82
C TRP A 777 -5.23 -15.94 -9.36
N ALA A 778 -4.64 -16.79 -8.54
CA ALA A 778 -3.27 -16.67 -8.04
C ALA A 778 -2.56 -18.04 -8.00
N VAL A 779 -1.25 -18.00 -8.01
CA VAL A 779 -0.39 -19.20 -7.86
C VAL A 779 -0.49 -19.75 -6.43
N PRO A 780 -0.60 -21.09 -6.27
CA PRO A 780 -0.78 -22.13 -7.29
C PRO A 780 -2.22 -22.17 -7.84
N PHE A 781 -2.37 -22.32 -9.16
CA PHE A 781 -3.68 -22.36 -9.83
C PHE A 781 -4.35 -23.72 -9.65
N VAL A 782 -4.70 -24.06 -8.42
CA VAL A 782 -5.28 -25.36 -8.03
C VAL A 782 -6.61 -25.15 -7.30
N LEU A 783 -7.62 -25.89 -7.68
CA LEU A 783 -8.94 -25.86 -7.05
C LEU A 783 -9.38 -27.26 -6.60
N ASP A 784 -10.11 -27.32 -5.49
CA ASP A 784 -10.79 -28.52 -5.03
C ASP A 784 -12.00 -28.78 -5.93
N CYS A 785 -12.07 -29.95 -6.57
CA CYS A 785 -13.22 -30.34 -7.39
C CYS A 785 -14.49 -30.63 -6.57
N LYS A 786 -14.38 -30.66 -5.24
CA LYS A 786 -15.48 -31.01 -4.34
C LYS A 786 -16.10 -32.36 -4.78
N ASP A 787 -17.40 -32.53 -4.66
CA ASP A 787 -18.11 -33.72 -5.08
C ASP A 787 -18.73 -33.59 -6.50
N ALA A 788 -18.17 -32.73 -7.33
CA ALA A 788 -18.73 -32.41 -8.65
C ALA A 788 -18.42 -33.47 -9.71
N LEU A 789 -17.34 -34.25 -9.54
CA LEU A 789 -16.97 -35.36 -10.43
C LEU A 789 -17.77 -36.62 -10.15
N LYS A 790 -18.25 -37.29 -11.21
CA LYS A 790 -19.15 -38.46 -11.13
C LYS A 790 -18.59 -39.60 -11.96
N LYS A 791 -19.03 -40.83 -11.67
CA LYS A 791 -18.79 -42.00 -12.53
C LYS A 791 -19.36 -41.77 -13.94
N GLY A 792 -18.58 -42.06 -14.95
CA GLY A 792 -18.97 -41.91 -16.35
C GLY A 792 -18.51 -40.56 -16.92
N LYS A 793 -19.31 -39.97 -17.77
CA LYS A 793 -19.00 -38.73 -18.48
C LYS A 793 -19.16 -37.52 -17.58
N ASN A 794 -18.14 -36.68 -17.54
CA ASN A 794 -18.15 -35.39 -16.86
C ASN A 794 -17.78 -34.31 -17.87
N THR A 795 -18.44 -33.14 -17.80
CA THR A 795 -18.09 -31.96 -18.56
C THR A 795 -17.25 -31.02 -17.68
N ILE A 796 -16.14 -30.54 -18.24
CA ILE A 796 -15.28 -29.54 -17.61
C ILE A 796 -15.31 -28.29 -18.48
N ARG A 797 -15.70 -27.16 -17.89
CA ARG A 797 -15.68 -25.84 -18.52
C ARG A 797 -14.76 -24.91 -17.71
N ILE A 798 -13.82 -24.27 -18.41
CA ILE A 798 -12.84 -23.34 -17.84
C ILE A 798 -12.94 -22.01 -18.58
N GLU A 799 -13.25 -20.94 -17.86
CA GLU A 799 -13.36 -19.59 -18.39
C GLU A 799 -12.10 -18.80 -18.03
N VAL A 800 -11.19 -18.61 -18.98
CA VAL A 800 -9.91 -17.92 -18.76
C VAL A 800 -10.02 -16.48 -19.20
N THR A 801 -9.79 -15.53 -18.30
CA THR A 801 -9.75 -14.09 -18.57
C THR A 801 -8.30 -13.64 -18.71
N ASN A 802 -7.98 -12.97 -19.84
CA ASN A 802 -6.64 -12.46 -20.10
C ASN A 802 -6.48 -10.98 -19.73
N LEU A 803 -5.26 -10.47 -19.89
CA LEU A 803 -4.91 -9.05 -19.75
C LEU A 803 -5.25 -8.24 -21.01
N PRO A 804 -5.48 -6.92 -20.88
CA PRO A 804 -5.71 -6.03 -22.03
C PRO A 804 -4.44 -5.65 -22.80
N ALA A 805 -3.26 -6.16 -22.43
CA ALA A 805 -1.96 -5.80 -22.98
C ALA A 805 -1.87 -5.93 -24.51
N ASN A 806 -2.32 -7.06 -25.06
CA ASN A 806 -2.26 -7.30 -26.51
C ASN A 806 -3.24 -6.38 -27.26
N ARG A 807 -4.40 -6.10 -26.66
CA ARG A 807 -5.40 -5.20 -27.22
C ARG A 807 -4.88 -3.76 -27.30
N ILE A 808 -4.27 -3.25 -26.23
CA ILE A 808 -3.78 -1.86 -26.21
C ILE A 808 -2.59 -1.69 -27.18
N ALA A 809 -1.73 -2.69 -27.28
CA ALA A 809 -0.63 -2.70 -28.24
C ALA A 809 -1.13 -2.71 -29.71
N ASP A 810 -2.21 -3.45 -29.98
CA ASP A 810 -2.87 -3.45 -31.30
C ASP A 810 -3.46 -2.09 -31.65
N LEU A 811 -4.11 -1.41 -30.70
CA LEU A 811 -4.62 -0.05 -30.90
C LEU A 811 -3.50 0.94 -31.23
N ASP A 812 -2.36 0.88 -30.53
CA ASP A 812 -1.21 1.73 -30.81
C ASP A 812 -0.59 1.43 -32.18
N ARG A 813 -0.44 0.15 -32.58
CA ARG A 813 0.02 -0.26 -33.93
C ARG A 813 -0.89 0.27 -35.04
N LYS A 814 -2.20 0.33 -34.79
CA LYS A 814 -3.20 0.85 -35.71
C LYS A 814 -3.35 2.37 -35.67
N GLY A 815 -2.59 3.07 -34.78
CA GLY A 815 -2.64 4.51 -34.63
C GLY A 815 -3.97 5.04 -34.08
N VAL A 816 -4.74 4.21 -33.37
CA VAL A 816 -6.00 4.61 -32.74
C VAL A 816 -5.71 5.53 -31.55
N LYS A 817 -6.33 6.71 -31.52
CA LYS A 817 -6.22 7.65 -30.41
C LYS A 817 -7.12 7.22 -29.25
N TRP A 818 -6.63 6.40 -28.37
CA TRP A 818 -7.33 5.94 -27.17
C TRP A 818 -6.93 6.72 -25.90
N ARG A 819 -5.73 7.32 -25.91
CA ARG A 819 -5.10 7.94 -24.72
C ARG A 819 -5.69 9.32 -24.48
N LYS A 820 -6.42 9.49 -23.39
CA LYS A 820 -7.06 10.73 -22.97
C LYS A 820 -6.41 11.38 -21.76
N MET A 821 -5.58 10.66 -20.99
CA MET A 821 -4.81 11.24 -19.91
C MET A 821 -3.83 12.28 -20.45
N LYS A 822 -3.64 13.37 -19.71
CA LYS A 822 -2.53 14.28 -19.97
C LYS A 822 -1.26 13.51 -19.63
N GLU A 823 -0.42 13.26 -20.63
CA GLU A 823 0.89 12.65 -20.41
C GLU A 823 1.74 13.63 -19.62
N ILE A 824 1.71 13.48 -18.31
CA ILE A 824 2.57 14.23 -17.44
C ILE A 824 3.82 13.42 -17.26
N ASN A 825 4.90 14.08 -17.51
CA ASN A 825 6.26 13.73 -17.28
C ASN A 825 6.45 12.89 -16.00
N VAL A 826 6.37 11.61 -16.17
CA VAL A 826 6.24 10.73 -15.05
C VAL A 826 7.58 10.26 -14.56
N VAL A 827 8.52 10.03 -15.46
CA VAL A 827 9.64 9.16 -15.10
C VAL A 827 10.97 9.67 -15.63
N ASP A 828 10.98 10.52 -16.62
CA ASP A 828 12.23 10.96 -17.27
C ASP A 828 12.14 12.44 -17.66
N ILE A 829 13.18 13.19 -17.31
CA ILE A 829 13.39 14.57 -17.76
C ILE A 829 13.48 14.65 -19.31
N ASN A 830 13.80 13.53 -19.96
CA ASN A 830 13.85 13.38 -21.41
C ASN A 830 12.56 12.76 -21.97
N TYR A 831 11.44 13.10 -21.43
CA TYR A 831 10.13 12.55 -21.77
C TYR A 831 10.00 12.19 -23.26
N LYS A 832 9.79 10.92 -23.51
CA LYS A 832 9.39 10.41 -24.83
C LYS A 832 7.95 9.95 -24.74
N LYS A 833 7.17 10.33 -25.76
CA LYS A 833 5.80 9.82 -25.86
C LYS A 833 5.82 8.29 -25.78
N THR A 834 5.19 7.74 -24.76
CA THR A 834 5.12 6.30 -24.59
C THR A 834 4.21 5.68 -25.66
N THR A 835 4.65 4.61 -26.26
CA THR A 835 3.84 3.76 -27.13
C THR A 835 3.94 2.31 -26.66
N TYR A 836 2.85 1.59 -26.79
CA TYR A 836 2.80 0.15 -26.51
C TYR A 836 2.89 -0.68 -27.80
N ALA A 837 3.04 -0.04 -28.97
CA ALA A 837 3.14 -0.70 -30.27
C ALA A 837 4.23 -1.76 -30.34
N ASP A 838 5.36 -1.51 -29.66
CA ASP A 838 6.55 -2.39 -29.63
C ASP A 838 6.50 -3.49 -28.56
N TRP A 839 5.41 -3.55 -27.77
CA TRP A 839 5.26 -4.62 -26.80
C TRP A 839 5.22 -6.00 -27.46
N LYS A 840 6.03 -6.92 -26.95
CA LYS A 840 5.89 -8.34 -27.29
C LYS A 840 4.53 -8.83 -26.81
N PRO A 841 3.85 -9.71 -27.54
CA PRO A 841 2.58 -10.30 -27.10
C PRO A 841 2.73 -10.95 -25.72
N VAL A 842 1.76 -10.67 -24.85
CA VAL A 842 1.59 -11.37 -23.58
C VAL A 842 0.76 -12.61 -23.83
N GLU A 843 1.23 -13.77 -23.40
CA GLU A 843 0.53 -15.03 -23.56
C GLU A 843 -0.85 -14.98 -22.89
N SER A 844 -1.84 -15.57 -23.56
CA SER A 844 -3.23 -15.63 -23.11
C SER A 844 -3.77 -17.05 -23.17
N GLY A 845 -4.62 -17.44 -22.22
CA GLY A 845 -5.24 -18.76 -22.20
C GLY A 845 -4.62 -19.75 -21.22
N ILE A 846 -4.69 -21.03 -21.53
CA ILE A 846 -4.25 -22.12 -20.65
C ILE A 846 -3.55 -23.22 -21.46
N ARG A 847 -2.49 -23.82 -20.89
CA ARG A 847 -1.64 -24.82 -21.56
C ARG A 847 -1.71 -26.20 -20.94
N LYS A 848 -2.16 -26.32 -19.71
CA LYS A 848 -2.14 -27.58 -18.96
C LYS A 848 -3.37 -27.68 -18.06
N VAL A 849 -3.94 -28.88 -18.00
CA VAL A 849 -4.98 -29.21 -17.02
C VAL A 849 -4.79 -30.65 -16.56
N VAL A 850 -4.63 -30.85 -15.26
CA VAL A 850 -4.45 -32.17 -14.63
C VAL A 850 -5.43 -32.31 -13.48
N LEU A 851 -6.15 -33.42 -13.43
CA LEU A 851 -6.89 -33.83 -12.25
C LEU A 851 -5.96 -34.67 -11.37
N VAL A 852 -5.80 -34.27 -10.11
CA VAL A 852 -4.96 -34.97 -9.12
C VAL A 852 -5.90 -35.57 -8.08
N GLY A 853 -5.87 -36.90 -7.97
CA GLY A 853 -6.69 -37.67 -7.01
C GLY A 853 -5.93 -37.86 -5.71
N ASN A 854 -6.60 -37.57 -4.57
CA ASN A 854 -6.05 -37.71 -3.23
C ASN A 854 -6.78 -38.80 -2.42
#